data_d48e68a3f2e54096d49f816edfb464df
#
_entry.id   d48e68a3f2e54096d49f816edfb464df
#
_cell.length_a   1.000
_cell.length_b   1.000
_cell.length_c   1.000
_cell.angle_alpha   90.00
_cell.angle_beta   90.00
_cell.angle_gamma   90.00
#
_symmetry.space_group_name_H-M   'P 1'
#
loop_
_entity.id
_entity.type
_entity.pdbx_description
1 polymer ?
#
loop_
_entity_poly.entity_id
_entity_poly.type
_entity_poly.pdbx_seq_one_letter_code
_entity_poly.pdbx_strand_id
1 'polypeptide(L)'
;MNAIKISFYRGLSNLLLAALFCGTVQGQGRTEYLLEKNWKFSKGDFPQSISPAFDDSKWETVSIPHDWAIKGPFDGNNDSQNVQIVQNGEKTASLKTGRTGGLPFVGKAWYRNTFVAPAFTKGKKAVLLIDGAMSYPKVFLNGEAVGHWAYGYNSFSIDITNKMKVGKNTLAISLENLPEASRWYPGAGLYRNVHVIITDEVSIPVWGTYITTPVINKDFARVKIRTQVNALSGNYTALSLQTTIVNAKGETVASATKTLNEGDLNEFEQDLIVRKPELWSPETPNLYAAITKLYAGGSLKDEYTTTFGIRSIKYEAEKGFSLNGVYRKFKGVCNHHDLGPLGAAINVAALRRQLLLLKDMGCDAIRTSHNMPAPELVKLCDEMGFMLMVESFDEWKAPKVLNGYSHLFDEWAEKDIVNMIHANRNNPSVVMWSIGNEVPDQSTKEGGKILKFLQDICHREDPTRPVTAGMDRIKDALDNNFASVLDIPGFNYKPFWYGEAYKRLPQGMILGSETASTVSSRGVYKFPVVPQKMKMYDDNQSSSYDLEYCNWSQIPDDEFVMQDSLKYVIGEFVWTGFDYLGEPTPYDEKWPSHSSYFGIIDLAGIPKDRFYLYRSKWNPEKPTLHIVPHWTFPGREGQVTPVFAYTNYPSAELFINNKSQGRQSKSKATSTSRYRLMWNNVKYEPGEIKVVAYDANGKPVAEQKVKTAGKPHHIVLASDRKTLMADGKDLAYITASVVDANGNLCPDAENSLSFKVTGNGTYKVVANGDATSLELFHLPKMKAFKGKLVITVQSTEKAGQLNLSVSSKGLKTAVLPIETK
;
A
#
# COMPACT_ATOMS: atom_id res chain seq x y z
N MET A 1 -33.22 19.01 9.50
CA MET A 1 -32.84 19.93 8.40
C MET A 1 -31.90 20.94 8.99
N ASN A 2 -30.64 20.77 8.88
CA ASN A 2 -29.60 21.81 8.94
C ASN A 2 -28.39 21.26 8.22
N ALA A 3 -28.14 21.79 7.04
CA ALA A 3 -27.03 21.48 6.19
C ALA A 3 -25.76 22.04 6.83
N ILE A 4 -24.84 21.17 7.19
CA ILE A 4 -23.49 21.55 7.58
C ILE A 4 -22.75 21.97 6.31
N LYS A 5 -22.51 23.26 6.16
CA LYS A 5 -21.63 23.85 5.18
C LYS A 5 -20.20 23.40 5.48
N ILE A 6 -19.68 22.47 4.69
CA ILE A 6 -18.26 22.14 4.65
C ILE A 6 -17.57 23.30 3.94
N SER A 7 -16.78 24.06 4.68
CA SER A 7 -15.91 25.11 4.15
C SER A 7 -14.80 24.43 3.34
N PHE A 8 -14.90 24.48 2.02
CA PHE A 8 -13.82 24.13 1.11
C PHE A 8 -12.73 25.21 1.21
N TYR A 9 -11.61 24.86 1.79
CA TYR A 9 -10.40 25.65 1.61
C TYR A 9 -10.05 25.66 0.11
N ARG A 10 -10.03 26.85 -0.44
CA ARG A 10 -9.57 27.13 -1.80
C ARG A 10 -8.05 26.86 -1.88
N GLY A 11 -7.71 25.71 -2.41
CA GLY A 11 -6.39 25.33 -2.93
C GLY A 11 -6.52 24.99 -4.40
N LEU A 12 -7.05 25.92 -5.20
CA LEU A 12 -7.13 25.79 -6.66
C LEU A 12 -5.85 26.40 -7.25
N SER A 13 -4.75 25.63 -7.30
CA SER A 13 -3.61 25.94 -8.18
C SER A 13 -2.62 24.81 -8.44
N ASN A 14 -2.88 23.58 -7.96
CA ASN A 14 -2.00 22.44 -8.22
C ASN A 14 -2.54 21.44 -9.26
N LEU A 15 -3.45 21.85 -10.13
CA LEU A 15 -4.11 20.96 -11.11
C LEU A 15 -3.50 21.01 -12.53
N LEU A 16 -2.40 21.74 -12.72
CA LEU A 16 -1.83 21.92 -14.08
C LEU A 16 -0.63 21.01 -14.40
N LEU A 17 -0.07 20.24 -13.44
CA LEU A 17 0.98 19.24 -13.74
C LEU A 17 0.49 17.79 -13.84
N ALA A 18 -0.74 17.49 -13.40
CA ALA A 18 -1.29 16.12 -13.45
C ALA A 18 -1.98 15.75 -14.77
N ALA A 19 -2.16 16.69 -15.69
CA ALA A 19 -2.91 16.47 -16.94
C ALA A 19 -2.05 16.14 -18.16
N LEU A 20 -0.74 15.85 -18.01
CA LEU A 20 0.19 15.65 -19.13
C LEU A 20 0.80 14.24 -19.24
N PHE A 21 0.30 13.23 -18.54
CA PHE A 21 0.89 11.88 -18.60
C PHE A 21 -0.10 10.78 -19.03
N CYS A 22 -0.78 11.00 -20.14
CA CYS A 22 -1.34 9.92 -20.96
C CYS A 22 -0.89 10.12 -22.40
N GLY A 23 0.31 9.64 -22.72
CA GLY A 23 0.90 9.78 -24.04
C GLY A 23 2.43 9.73 -23.92
N THR A 24 3.12 9.42 -24.98
CA THR A 24 4.57 9.46 -25.08
C THR A 24 5.15 10.67 -24.34
N VAL A 25 5.93 10.45 -23.29
CA VAL A 25 6.77 11.51 -22.70
C VAL A 25 7.91 11.75 -23.67
N GLN A 26 7.84 12.83 -24.40
CA GLN A 26 8.84 13.21 -25.39
C GLN A 26 9.74 14.29 -24.78
N GLY A 27 10.81 13.87 -24.08
CA GLY A 27 11.98 14.71 -23.87
C GLY A 27 12.76 14.81 -25.19
N GLN A 28 13.40 15.95 -25.47
CA GLN A 28 14.32 16.00 -26.61
C GLN A 28 15.45 14.97 -26.37
N GLY A 29 15.57 13.97 -27.27
CA GLY A 29 16.56 12.89 -27.19
C GLY A 29 16.08 11.59 -26.54
N ARG A 30 15.04 11.62 -25.71
CA ARG A 30 14.45 10.46 -25.05
C ARG A 30 12.97 10.33 -25.41
N THR A 31 12.53 9.11 -25.71
CA THR A 31 11.10 8.79 -25.90
C THR A 31 10.76 7.55 -25.09
N GLU A 32 9.69 7.61 -24.32
CA GLU A 32 9.16 6.50 -23.54
C GLU A 32 7.80 6.10 -24.05
N TYR A 33 7.63 4.79 -24.30
CA TYR A 33 6.38 4.18 -24.74
C TYR A 33 5.87 3.26 -23.63
N LEU A 34 4.71 3.58 -23.08
CA LEU A 34 3.98 2.70 -22.17
C LEU A 34 3.23 1.65 -23.00
N LEU A 35 3.59 0.38 -22.86
CA LEU A 35 2.95 -0.74 -23.57
C LEU A 35 1.75 -1.24 -22.75
N GLU A 36 0.64 -0.50 -22.77
CA GLU A 36 -0.54 -0.80 -21.92
C GLU A 36 -1.57 -1.69 -22.61
N LYS A 37 -1.84 -1.44 -23.88
CA LYS A 37 -2.98 -2.03 -24.63
C LYS A 37 -2.53 -3.15 -25.59
N ASN A 38 -3.50 -3.95 -26.03
CA ASN A 38 -3.33 -4.95 -27.09
C ASN A 38 -2.39 -6.10 -26.77
N TRP A 39 -2.26 -6.47 -25.49
CA TRP A 39 -1.56 -7.67 -25.11
C TRP A 39 -2.40 -8.90 -25.39
N LYS A 40 -1.78 -9.93 -25.96
CA LYS A 40 -2.32 -11.27 -26.06
C LYS A 40 -1.87 -12.10 -24.86
N PHE A 41 -2.81 -12.75 -24.19
CA PHE A 41 -2.58 -13.49 -22.95
C PHE A 41 -3.14 -14.91 -23.06
N SER A 42 -2.39 -15.90 -22.56
CA SER A 42 -2.85 -17.26 -22.39
C SER A 42 -2.17 -17.94 -21.20
N LYS A 43 -2.98 -18.65 -20.40
CA LYS A 43 -2.46 -19.58 -19.38
C LYS A 43 -1.98 -20.88 -20.06
N GLY A 44 -0.91 -21.45 -19.54
CA GLY A 44 -0.29 -22.67 -20.03
C GLY A 44 1.13 -22.46 -20.53
N ASP A 45 1.77 -23.51 -21.04
CA ASP A 45 3.13 -23.50 -21.54
C ASP A 45 3.16 -23.46 -23.07
N PHE A 46 3.58 -22.36 -23.64
CA PHE A 46 3.61 -22.12 -25.08
C PHE A 46 5.00 -21.66 -25.56
N PRO A 47 6.07 -22.46 -25.44
CA PRO A 47 7.41 -22.04 -25.79
C PRO A 47 7.57 -21.62 -27.26
N GLN A 48 6.71 -22.13 -28.17
CA GLN A 48 6.68 -21.71 -29.58
C GLN A 48 6.17 -20.27 -29.77
N SER A 49 5.54 -19.69 -28.77
CA SER A 49 5.01 -18.32 -28.83
C SER A 49 6.07 -17.21 -28.84
N ILE A 50 7.33 -17.57 -28.64
CA ILE A 50 8.47 -16.67 -28.84
C ILE A 50 8.57 -16.20 -30.30
N SER A 51 8.14 -17.04 -31.25
CA SER A 51 8.22 -16.74 -32.69
C SER A 51 7.31 -15.55 -33.07
N PRO A 52 7.82 -14.55 -33.82
CA PRO A 52 6.96 -13.49 -34.37
C PRO A 52 5.84 -14.00 -35.26
N ALA A 53 6.00 -15.18 -35.88
CA ALA A 53 5.04 -15.81 -36.78
C ALA A 53 3.98 -16.66 -36.04
N PHE A 54 4.08 -16.79 -34.71
CA PHE A 54 3.11 -17.56 -33.91
C PHE A 54 1.72 -16.93 -34.02
N ASP A 55 0.71 -17.77 -34.26
CA ASP A 55 -0.69 -17.34 -34.32
C ASP A 55 -1.28 -17.25 -32.89
N ASP A 56 -1.37 -16.03 -32.38
CA ASP A 56 -1.99 -15.70 -31.09
C ASP A 56 -3.43 -15.17 -31.21
N SER A 57 -4.08 -15.36 -32.36
CA SER A 57 -5.44 -14.85 -32.62
C SER A 57 -6.50 -15.38 -31.64
N LYS A 58 -6.29 -16.60 -31.11
CA LYS A 58 -7.17 -17.25 -30.12
C LYS A 58 -6.90 -16.84 -28.67
N TRP A 59 -5.83 -16.10 -28.41
CA TRP A 59 -5.48 -15.64 -27.07
C TRP A 59 -6.37 -14.50 -26.63
N GLU A 60 -6.64 -14.41 -25.31
CA GLU A 60 -7.37 -13.28 -24.72
C GLU A 60 -6.64 -11.97 -25.02
N THR A 61 -7.39 -10.93 -25.39
CA THR A 61 -6.81 -9.59 -25.49
C THR A 61 -7.00 -8.86 -24.18
N VAL A 62 -5.89 -8.48 -23.55
CA VAL A 62 -5.89 -7.79 -22.25
C VAL A 62 -5.14 -6.47 -22.33
N SER A 63 -5.41 -5.60 -21.37
CA SER A 63 -4.56 -4.45 -21.05
C SER A 63 -3.78 -4.75 -19.78
N ILE A 64 -2.58 -4.22 -19.67
CA ILE A 64 -1.78 -4.27 -18.43
C ILE A 64 -1.91 -2.91 -17.72
N PRO A 65 -1.78 -2.88 -16.39
CA PRO A 65 -1.53 -3.98 -15.45
C PRO A 65 -2.65 -5.02 -15.43
N HIS A 66 -2.28 -6.30 -15.38
CA HIS A 66 -3.20 -7.45 -15.46
C HIS A 66 -2.83 -8.52 -14.43
N ASP A 67 -3.83 -8.97 -13.69
CA ASP A 67 -3.78 -10.09 -12.75
C ASP A 67 -4.81 -11.13 -13.18
N TRP A 68 -4.35 -12.28 -13.69
CA TRP A 68 -5.27 -13.27 -14.23
C TRP A 68 -6.04 -14.04 -13.15
N ALA A 69 -5.47 -14.13 -11.94
CA ALA A 69 -6.02 -15.00 -10.92
C ALA A 69 -7.19 -14.37 -10.16
N ILE A 70 -7.29 -13.02 -10.11
CA ILE A 70 -8.35 -12.33 -9.38
C ILE A 70 -9.77 -12.63 -9.89
N LYS A 71 -9.89 -13.14 -11.10
CA LYS A 71 -11.17 -13.60 -11.65
C LYS A 71 -11.66 -14.89 -11.00
N GLY A 72 -10.84 -15.60 -10.22
CA GLY A 72 -11.19 -16.83 -9.55
C GLY A 72 -11.31 -18.05 -10.46
N PRO A 73 -12.05 -19.08 -10.04
CA PRO A 73 -12.84 -19.15 -8.82
C PRO A 73 -12.02 -19.29 -7.55
N PHE A 74 -12.62 -18.97 -6.40
CA PHE A 74 -12.06 -19.30 -5.09
C PHE A 74 -12.22 -20.81 -4.84
N ASP A 75 -11.15 -21.47 -4.42
CA ASP A 75 -11.13 -22.88 -4.04
C ASP A 75 -10.10 -23.11 -2.93
N GLY A 76 -10.49 -23.82 -1.86
CA GLY A 76 -9.60 -24.14 -0.74
C GLY A 76 -8.41 -25.04 -1.11
N ASN A 77 -8.47 -25.71 -2.27
CA ASN A 77 -7.37 -26.52 -2.80
C ASN A 77 -6.34 -25.67 -3.58
N ASN A 78 -6.67 -24.44 -3.94
CA ASN A 78 -5.70 -23.54 -4.58
C ASN A 78 -4.60 -23.18 -3.60
N ASP A 79 -3.39 -23.69 -3.85
CA ASP A 79 -2.18 -23.48 -3.05
C ASP A 79 -2.38 -23.75 -1.54
N SER A 80 -3.11 -24.82 -1.19
CA SER A 80 -3.17 -25.29 0.19
C SER A 80 -1.80 -25.76 0.67
N GLN A 81 -1.39 -25.34 1.88
CA GLN A 81 -0.03 -25.54 2.38
C GLN A 81 -0.05 -26.36 3.67
N ASN A 82 0.81 -27.39 3.75
CA ASN A 82 0.97 -28.16 4.99
C ASN A 82 2.12 -27.58 5.81
N VAL A 83 1.81 -26.60 6.66
CA VAL A 83 2.81 -25.85 7.41
C VAL A 83 2.46 -25.71 8.88
N GLN A 84 3.47 -25.49 9.71
CA GLN A 84 3.36 -25.15 11.12
C GLN A 84 3.54 -23.64 11.29
N ILE A 85 2.53 -22.96 11.80
CA ILE A 85 2.64 -21.54 12.19
C ILE A 85 3.00 -21.48 13.67
N VAL A 86 4.30 -21.40 13.96
CA VAL A 86 4.83 -21.41 15.33
C VAL A 86 4.29 -20.22 16.15
N GLN A 87 4.09 -19.05 15.52
CA GLN A 87 3.51 -17.88 16.17
C GLN A 87 2.09 -18.13 16.69
N ASN A 88 1.30 -19.01 16.04
CA ASN A 88 -0.01 -19.45 16.54
C ASN A 88 0.07 -20.37 17.75
N GLY A 89 1.29 -20.78 18.15
CA GLY A 89 1.50 -21.78 19.19
C GLY A 89 1.30 -23.22 18.70
N GLU A 90 1.28 -23.43 17.39
CA GLU A 90 1.16 -24.77 16.79
C GLU A 90 2.41 -25.60 17.05
N LYS A 91 2.22 -26.91 17.32
CA LYS A 91 3.31 -27.86 17.60
C LYS A 91 3.62 -28.79 16.44
N THR A 92 2.70 -28.92 15.50
CA THR A 92 2.78 -29.77 14.32
C THR A 92 2.26 -29.03 13.11
N ALA A 93 2.73 -29.40 11.93
CA ALA A 93 2.18 -28.89 10.68
C ALA A 93 0.75 -29.39 10.48
N SER A 94 -0.09 -28.54 9.89
CA SER A 94 -1.45 -28.86 9.48
C SER A 94 -1.76 -28.19 8.14
N LEU A 95 -2.82 -28.68 7.48
CA LEU A 95 -3.23 -28.14 6.19
C LEU A 95 -3.88 -26.77 6.38
N LYS A 96 -3.27 -25.75 5.78
CA LYS A 96 -3.80 -24.38 5.74
C LYS A 96 -4.50 -24.16 4.40
N THR A 97 -5.77 -23.78 4.47
CA THR A 97 -6.57 -23.40 3.31
C THR A 97 -6.70 -21.89 3.24
N GLY A 98 -6.76 -21.32 2.06
CA GLY A 98 -6.92 -19.86 1.91
C GLY A 98 -5.73 -19.00 2.34
N ARG A 99 -4.59 -19.59 2.75
CA ARG A 99 -3.39 -18.86 3.20
C ARG A 99 -2.86 -17.89 2.16
N THR A 100 -3.01 -18.20 0.88
CA THR A 100 -2.66 -17.36 -0.26
C THR A 100 -3.90 -16.85 -1.02
N GLY A 101 -5.04 -16.74 -0.33
CA GLY A 101 -6.27 -16.18 -0.88
C GLY A 101 -7.18 -17.15 -1.62
N GLY A 102 -6.79 -18.43 -1.77
CA GLY A 102 -7.61 -19.45 -2.45
C GLY A 102 -7.89 -19.17 -3.94
N LEU A 103 -7.07 -18.36 -4.61
CA LEU A 103 -7.21 -17.98 -6.02
C LEU A 103 -6.23 -18.79 -6.92
N PRO A 104 -6.56 -19.04 -8.21
CA PRO A 104 -5.80 -19.96 -9.09
C PRO A 104 -4.60 -19.25 -9.74
N PHE A 105 -3.65 -18.75 -8.92
CA PHE A 105 -2.46 -18.04 -9.40
C PHE A 105 -1.33 -18.94 -9.85
N VAL A 106 -1.26 -20.18 -9.37
CA VAL A 106 -0.19 -21.14 -9.68
C VAL A 106 -0.21 -21.54 -11.15
N GLY A 107 0.97 -21.68 -11.73
CA GLY A 107 1.18 -22.18 -13.09
C GLY A 107 1.86 -21.19 -14.02
N LYS A 108 2.00 -21.61 -15.29
CA LYS A 108 2.63 -20.84 -16.36
C LYS A 108 1.64 -20.00 -17.13
N ALA A 109 2.11 -18.86 -17.63
CA ALA A 109 1.34 -18.00 -18.53
C ALA A 109 2.26 -17.24 -19.50
N TRP A 110 1.69 -16.81 -20.60
CA TRP A 110 2.39 -16.07 -21.63
C TRP A 110 1.65 -14.80 -21.99
N TYR A 111 2.44 -13.75 -22.21
CA TYR A 111 2.01 -12.47 -22.71
C TYR A 111 2.73 -12.15 -24.02
N ARG A 112 2.03 -11.61 -25.00
CA ARG A 112 2.59 -11.15 -26.26
C ARG A 112 2.08 -9.77 -26.59
N ASN A 113 2.97 -8.90 -27.11
CA ASN A 113 2.59 -7.59 -27.62
C ASN A 113 3.34 -7.32 -28.91
N THR A 114 2.66 -6.72 -29.86
CA THR A 114 3.28 -6.25 -31.09
C THR A 114 3.20 -4.73 -31.13
N PHE A 115 4.34 -4.07 -31.15
CA PHE A 115 4.44 -2.62 -31.06
C PHE A 115 5.38 -2.05 -32.12
N VAL A 116 5.24 -0.74 -32.34
CA VAL A 116 6.14 0.07 -33.17
C VAL A 116 6.68 1.18 -32.28
N ALA A 117 7.98 1.42 -32.32
CA ALA A 117 8.63 2.52 -31.63
C ALA A 117 9.28 3.46 -32.69
N PRO A 118 8.55 4.47 -33.19
CA PRO A 118 9.01 5.32 -34.27
C PRO A 118 10.33 6.06 -34.00
N ALA A 119 10.60 6.36 -32.71
CA ALA A 119 11.86 7.00 -32.32
C ALA A 119 13.09 6.07 -32.44
N PHE A 120 12.90 4.74 -32.59
CA PHE A 120 14.00 3.79 -32.74
C PHE A 120 14.50 3.78 -34.19
N THR A 121 15.72 4.25 -34.37
CA THR A 121 16.43 4.29 -35.67
C THR A 121 17.85 3.76 -35.47
N LYS A 122 18.60 3.59 -36.55
CA LYS A 122 20.00 3.17 -36.46
C LYS A 122 20.81 4.15 -35.59
N GLY A 123 21.60 3.62 -34.65
CA GLY A 123 22.40 4.42 -33.72
C GLY A 123 21.65 4.89 -32.47
N LYS A 124 20.43 4.37 -32.25
CA LYS A 124 19.67 4.58 -30.96
C LYS A 124 19.79 3.37 -30.06
N LYS A 125 19.62 3.59 -28.76
CA LYS A 125 19.45 2.56 -27.72
C LYS A 125 17.99 2.34 -27.40
N ALA A 126 17.67 1.10 -27.00
CA ALA A 126 16.35 0.73 -26.53
C ALA A 126 16.47 -0.08 -25.23
N VAL A 127 15.74 0.34 -24.20
CA VAL A 127 15.65 -0.34 -22.91
C VAL A 127 14.21 -0.72 -22.66
N LEU A 128 13.98 -1.96 -22.25
CA LEU A 128 12.71 -2.42 -21.72
C LEU A 128 12.75 -2.28 -20.19
N LEU A 129 11.83 -1.52 -19.61
CA LEU A 129 11.65 -1.39 -18.18
C LEU A 129 10.34 -2.07 -17.78
N ILE A 130 10.41 -3.02 -16.83
CA ILE A 130 9.26 -3.74 -16.27
C ILE A 130 9.20 -3.42 -14.78
N ASP A 131 8.10 -2.82 -14.33
CA ASP A 131 7.95 -2.38 -12.95
C ASP A 131 7.63 -3.52 -11.98
N GLY A 132 7.26 -4.68 -12.51
CA GLY A 132 7.01 -5.92 -11.76
C GLY A 132 6.22 -6.93 -12.57
N ALA A 133 6.58 -8.21 -12.44
CA ALA A 133 5.95 -9.31 -13.18
C ALA A 133 5.98 -10.58 -12.33
N MET A 134 4.81 -11.11 -11.99
CA MET A 134 4.64 -12.24 -11.06
C MET A 134 4.43 -13.55 -11.84
N SER A 135 5.42 -14.41 -11.81
CA SER A 135 6.80 -14.32 -11.34
C SER A 135 7.73 -14.97 -12.35
N TYR A 136 9.05 -14.97 -12.10
CA TYR A 136 10.09 -15.53 -12.97
C TYR A 136 9.98 -15.12 -14.45
N PRO A 137 9.80 -13.81 -14.78
CA PRO A 137 9.67 -13.37 -16.16
C PRO A 137 10.89 -13.74 -16.99
N LYS A 138 10.65 -14.44 -18.13
CA LYS A 138 11.62 -14.63 -19.21
C LYS A 138 11.15 -13.83 -20.40
N VAL A 139 12.02 -12.96 -20.92
CA VAL A 139 11.66 -11.95 -21.92
C VAL A 139 12.32 -12.27 -23.24
N PHE A 140 11.52 -12.25 -24.31
CA PHE A 140 11.93 -12.51 -25.69
C PHE A 140 11.51 -11.36 -26.60
N LEU A 141 12.40 -10.92 -27.46
CA LEU A 141 12.10 -9.91 -28.47
C LEU A 141 12.44 -10.45 -29.87
N ASN A 142 11.45 -10.41 -30.76
CA ASN A 142 11.58 -10.86 -32.15
C ASN A 142 12.06 -12.33 -32.29
N GLY A 143 11.70 -13.19 -31.34
CA GLY A 143 12.04 -14.61 -31.32
C GLY A 143 13.32 -14.95 -30.55
N GLU A 144 14.03 -13.97 -30.00
CA GLU A 144 15.30 -14.18 -29.31
C GLU A 144 15.16 -13.79 -27.84
N ALA A 145 15.81 -14.55 -26.93
CA ALA A 145 15.86 -14.20 -25.51
C ALA A 145 16.68 -12.93 -25.30
N VAL A 146 16.14 -12.00 -24.51
CA VAL A 146 16.80 -10.71 -24.19
C VAL A 146 17.12 -10.56 -22.70
N GLY A 147 16.43 -11.28 -21.81
CA GLY A 147 16.71 -11.25 -20.40
C GLY A 147 15.66 -11.97 -19.55
N HIS A 148 15.88 -11.95 -18.24
CA HIS A 148 14.98 -12.50 -17.24
C HIS A 148 15.20 -11.82 -15.90
N TRP A 149 14.26 -11.99 -14.97
CA TRP A 149 14.39 -11.59 -13.58
C TRP A 149 13.67 -12.62 -12.69
N ALA A 150 14.16 -12.91 -11.50
CA ALA A 150 13.56 -13.97 -10.70
C ALA A 150 12.48 -13.44 -9.76
N TYR A 151 12.75 -12.34 -9.02
CA TYR A 151 11.85 -11.84 -8.00
C TYR A 151 10.74 -10.96 -8.58
N GLY A 152 9.48 -11.42 -8.48
CA GLY A 152 8.34 -10.80 -9.16
C GLY A 152 7.96 -9.40 -8.68
N TYR A 153 8.41 -8.97 -7.51
CA TYR A 153 8.09 -7.66 -6.92
C TYR A 153 9.03 -6.53 -7.33
N ASN A 154 10.16 -6.86 -7.96
CA ASN A 154 11.17 -5.86 -8.28
C ASN A 154 10.95 -5.23 -9.66
N SER A 155 11.27 -3.94 -9.77
CA SER A 155 11.42 -3.27 -11.05
C SER A 155 12.78 -3.61 -11.64
N PHE A 156 12.84 -3.89 -12.94
CA PHE A 156 14.08 -4.23 -13.62
C PHE A 156 14.09 -3.73 -15.07
N SER A 157 15.28 -3.48 -15.58
CA SER A 157 15.48 -3.04 -16.96
C SER A 157 16.35 -4.03 -17.75
N ILE A 158 16.07 -4.16 -19.06
CA ILE A 158 16.81 -5.00 -20.00
C ILE A 158 17.20 -4.15 -21.20
N ASP A 159 18.49 -4.16 -21.58
CA ASP A 159 18.93 -3.59 -22.84
C ASP A 159 18.48 -4.47 -24.00
N ILE A 160 17.60 -3.96 -24.83
CA ILE A 160 17.03 -4.66 -25.98
C ILE A 160 17.55 -4.11 -27.33
N THR A 161 18.53 -3.21 -27.30
CA THR A 161 19.05 -2.48 -28.46
C THR A 161 19.39 -3.39 -29.63
N ASN A 162 20.15 -4.46 -29.38
CA ASN A 162 20.66 -5.37 -30.41
C ASN A 162 19.60 -6.28 -31.04
N LYS A 163 18.41 -6.41 -30.40
CA LYS A 163 17.30 -7.24 -30.87
C LYS A 163 16.12 -6.42 -31.37
N MET A 164 16.15 -5.11 -31.12
CA MET A 164 15.14 -4.17 -31.58
C MET A 164 15.27 -3.93 -33.08
N LYS A 165 14.14 -3.87 -33.79
CA LYS A 165 14.07 -3.57 -35.23
C LYS A 165 13.41 -2.22 -35.46
N VAL A 166 13.81 -1.53 -36.53
CA VAL A 166 13.06 -0.38 -37.02
C VAL A 166 11.71 -0.89 -37.54
N GLY A 167 10.62 -0.27 -37.09
CA GLY A 167 9.26 -0.72 -37.40
C GLY A 167 8.69 -1.69 -36.37
N LYS A 168 8.06 -2.76 -36.87
CA LYS A 168 7.30 -3.71 -36.05
C LYS A 168 8.19 -4.62 -35.23
N ASN A 169 7.90 -4.72 -33.92
CA ASN A 169 8.59 -5.60 -32.98
C ASN A 169 7.56 -6.47 -32.24
N THR A 170 7.92 -7.72 -31.96
CA THR A 170 7.09 -8.66 -31.20
C THR A 170 7.81 -8.99 -29.90
N LEU A 171 7.20 -8.59 -28.78
CA LEU A 171 7.62 -8.90 -27.41
C LEU A 171 6.82 -10.09 -26.90
N ALA A 172 7.50 -11.10 -26.36
CA ALA A 172 6.88 -12.22 -25.68
C ALA A 172 7.48 -12.34 -24.26
N ILE A 173 6.64 -12.57 -23.27
CA ILE A 173 7.05 -12.72 -21.87
C ILE A 173 6.36 -13.95 -21.30
N SER A 174 7.14 -14.92 -20.81
CA SER A 174 6.63 -16.05 -20.04
C SER A 174 6.76 -15.77 -18.55
N LEU A 175 5.77 -16.21 -17.79
CA LEU A 175 5.72 -16.13 -16.34
C LEU A 175 5.46 -17.50 -15.76
N GLU A 176 5.94 -17.76 -14.55
CA GLU A 176 5.71 -19.02 -13.84
C GLU A 176 5.51 -18.73 -12.34
N ASN A 177 4.31 -18.99 -11.82
CA ASN A 177 4.05 -18.97 -10.38
C ASN A 177 4.14 -20.37 -9.82
N LEU A 178 5.04 -20.57 -8.86
CA LEU A 178 5.21 -21.85 -8.16
C LEU A 178 4.19 -21.98 -7.02
N PRO A 179 3.75 -23.20 -6.69
CA PRO A 179 2.97 -23.46 -5.49
C PRO A 179 3.85 -23.23 -4.25
N GLU A 180 3.23 -22.93 -3.11
CA GLU A 180 3.92 -22.72 -1.83
C GLU A 180 5.09 -21.73 -1.92
N ALA A 181 4.92 -20.65 -2.72
CA ALA A 181 5.94 -19.62 -2.92
C ALA A 181 5.66 -18.32 -2.12
N SER A 182 4.52 -18.24 -1.42
CA SER A 182 4.08 -17.06 -0.69
C SER A 182 3.28 -17.43 0.55
N ARG A 183 3.13 -16.48 1.49
CA ARG A 183 2.24 -16.58 2.66
C ARG A 183 0.97 -15.75 2.51
N TRP A 184 0.87 -14.94 1.47
CA TRP A 184 -0.27 -14.10 1.10
C TRP A 184 -0.54 -14.23 -0.40
N TYR A 185 -1.60 -13.63 -0.90
CA TYR A 185 -1.89 -13.59 -2.33
C TYR A 185 -0.82 -12.79 -3.10
N PRO A 186 0.00 -13.44 -3.93
CA PRO A 186 1.09 -12.76 -4.62
C PRO A 186 0.64 -12.00 -5.87
N GLY A 187 -0.58 -12.27 -6.34
CA GLY A 187 -1.00 -11.87 -7.67
C GLY A 187 -0.43 -12.77 -8.77
N ALA A 188 -0.77 -12.50 -10.02
CA ALA A 188 -0.33 -13.28 -11.16
C ALA A 188 -0.40 -12.48 -12.47
N GLY A 189 0.75 -12.28 -13.11
CA GLY A 189 0.81 -11.61 -14.42
C GLY A 189 1.74 -10.43 -14.53
N LEU A 190 1.59 -9.68 -15.61
CA LEU A 190 2.16 -8.34 -15.75
C LEU A 190 1.30 -7.36 -14.96
N TYR A 191 1.46 -7.39 -13.64
CA TYR A 191 0.61 -6.68 -12.69
C TYR A 191 1.04 -5.23 -12.44
N ARG A 192 2.17 -4.80 -13.02
CA ARG A 192 2.68 -3.43 -13.07
C ARG A 192 2.99 -3.03 -14.51
N ASN A 193 3.44 -1.80 -14.71
CA ASN A 193 3.66 -1.26 -16.05
C ASN A 193 4.87 -1.88 -16.79
N VAL A 194 4.83 -1.79 -18.13
CA VAL A 194 5.92 -2.17 -19.04
C VAL A 194 6.19 -1.02 -19.99
N HIS A 195 7.45 -0.58 -20.06
CA HIS A 195 7.89 0.58 -20.84
C HIS A 195 8.98 0.22 -21.83
N VAL A 196 8.95 0.81 -23.01
CA VAL A 196 10.08 0.82 -23.96
C VAL A 196 10.65 2.23 -24.01
N ILE A 197 11.90 2.37 -23.61
CA ILE A 197 12.61 3.65 -23.56
C ILE A 197 13.63 3.70 -24.68
N ILE A 198 13.51 4.70 -25.58
CA ILE A 198 14.43 4.93 -26.70
C ILE A 198 15.27 6.16 -26.39
N THR A 199 16.59 6.04 -26.49
CA THR A 199 17.54 7.12 -26.26
C THR A 199 18.59 7.21 -27.36
N ASP A 200 19.41 8.25 -27.30
CA ASP A 200 20.70 8.29 -28.02
C ASP A 200 21.69 7.27 -27.37
N GLU A 201 22.76 6.93 -28.08
CA GLU A 201 23.84 6.11 -27.53
C GLU A 201 24.49 6.78 -26.32
N VAL A 202 24.62 8.12 -26.37
CA VAL A 202 25.03 8.95 -25.23
C VAL A 202 23.77 9.36 -24.46
N SER A 203 23.54 8.77 -23.31
CA SER A 203 22.30 8.96 -22.55
C SER A 203 22.49 8.74 -21.05
N ILE A 204 21.54 9.21 -20.27
CA ILE A 204 21.44 8.92 -18.85
C ILE A 204 20.68 7.59 -18.68
N PRO A 205 21.23 6.57 -18.01
CA PRO A 205 20.53 5.29 -17.83
C PRO A 205 19.27 5.44 -16.97
N VAL A 206 18.43 4.39 -17.00
CA VAL A 206 17.31 4.27 -16.06
C VAL A 206 17.85 4.35 -14.63
N TRP A 207 17.22 5.19 -13.80
CA TRP A 207 17.66 5.52 -12.43
C TRP A 207 19.07 6.10 -12.32
N GLY A 208 19.60 6.66 -13.41
CA GLY A 208 20.97 7.16 -13.51
C GLY A 208 21.25 8.46 -12.76
N THR A 209 20.30 9.00 -12.00
CA THR A 209 20.50 10.18 -11.16
C THR A 209 20.37 9.81 -9.68
N TYR A 210 21.17 10.49 -8.83
CA TYR A 210 21.04 10.41 -7.39
C TYR A 210 21.13 11.80 -6.79
N ILE A 211 20.06 12.22 -6.11
CA ILE A 211 19.90 13.57 -5.56
C ILE A 211 19.91 13.52 -4.05
N THR A 212 20.77 14.32 -3.44
CA THR A 212 20.84 14.48 -1.98
C THR A 212 20.81 15.95 -1.59
N THR A 213 20.40 16.24 -0.36
CA THR A 213 20.31 17.60 0.19
C THR A 213 21.11 17.70 1.49
N PRO A 214 22.47 17.66 1.41
CA PRO A 214 23.34 17.53 2.57
C PRO A 214 23.32 18.71 3.52
N VAL A 215 22.97 19.90 3.05
CA VAL A 215 22.88 21.12 3.86
C VAL A 215 21.55 21.79 3.59
N ILE A 216 20.77 21.99 4.65
CA ILE A 216 19.47 22.67 4.60
C ILE A 216 19.39 23.64 5.76
N ASN A 217 19.04 24.90 5.47
CA ASN A 217 18.67 25.90 6.46
C ASN A 217 17.54 26.80 5.89
N LYS A 218 17.13 27.82 6.64
CA LYS A 218 16.05 28.75 6.23
C LYS A 218 16.35 29.57 4.98
N ASP A 219 17.62 29.81 4.69
CA ASP A 219 18.07 30.70 3.62
C ASP A 219 18.41 29.95 2.33
N PHE A 220 18.90 28.71 2.47
CA PHE A 220 19.21 27.88 1.30
C PHE A 220 19.25 26.37 1.62
N ALA A 221 19.11 25.57 0.54
CA ALA A 221 19.47 24.16 0.50
C ALA A 221 20.56 23.92 -0.54
N ARG A 222 21.60 23.15 -0.18
CA ARG A 222 22.57 22.61 -1.14
C ARG A 222 22.01 21.31 -1.70
N VAL A 223 21.79 21.27 -3.00
CA VAL A 223 21.30 20.08 -3.73
C VAL A 223 22.50 19.52 -4.50
N LYS A 224 22.88 18.29 -4.15
CA LYS A 224 23.96 17.55 -4.80
C LYS A 224 23.34 16.51 -5.72
N ILE A 225 23.71 16.52 -6.99
CA ILE A 225 23.20 15.61 -8.02
C ILE A 225 24.37 14.83 -8.62
N ARG A 226 24.36 13.50 -8.46
CA ARG A 226 25.21 12.58 -9.20
C ARG A 226 24.45 12.04 -10.40
N THR A 227 25.03 12.12 -11.57
CA THR A 227 24.42 11.66 -12.81
C THR A 227 25.36 10.68 -13.50
N GLN A 228 24.86 9.45 -13.75
CA GLN A 228 25.53 8.46 -14.57
C GLN A 228 25.25 8.75 -16.06
N VAL A 229 26.25 8.54 -16.90
CA VAL A 229 26.15 8.71 -18.34
C VAL A 229 26.64 7.45 -19.02
N ASN A 230 25.81 6.87 -19.86
CA ASN A 230 26.24 5.86 -20.84
C ASN A 230 26.92 6.58 -21.99
N ALA A 231 28.25 6.52 -22.04
CA ALA A 231 29.01 6.91 -23.21
C ALA A 231 29.68 5.64 -23.75
N LEU A 232 29.35 5.24 -24.98
CA LEU A 232 30.13 4.21 -25.66
C LEU A 232 31.53 4.73 -25.88
N SER A 233 32.53 3.85 -25.87
CA SER A 233 33.94 4.11 -26.07
C SER A 233 34.28 4.72 -27.46
N GLY A 234 33.76 5.91 -27.73
CA GLY A 234 33.99 6.72 -28.90
C GLY A 234 34.45 8.12 -28.50
N ASN A 235 35.30 8.73 -29.29
CA ASN A 235 35.85 10.08 -29.12
C ASN A 235 34.72 11.14 -29.02
N TYR A 236 34.01 11.19 -27.90
CA TYR A 236 33.09 12.29 -27.64
C TYR A 236 33.88 13.45 -27.04
N THR A 237 34.44 14.28 -27.91
CA THR A 237 34.96 15.58 -27.52
C THR A 237 33.82 16.46 -27.02
N ALA A 238 33.98 16.99 -25.79
CA ALA A 238 33.08 17.95 -25.16
C ALA A 238 31.65 17.43 -24.84
N LEU A 239 31.54 16.51 -23.87
CA LEU A 239 30.28 16.24 -23.15
C LEU A 239 30.01 17.36 -22.14
N SER A 240 28.72 17.73 -21.94
CA SER A 240 28.31 18.63 -20.88
C SER A 240 26.95 18.27 -20.33
N LEU A 241 26.78 18.48 -19.04
CA LEU A 241 25.51 18.34 -18.31
C LEU A 241 25.01 19.72 -17.89
N GLN A 242 23.78 20.04 -18.28
CA GLN A 242 23.05 21.20 -17.77
C GLN A 242 21.88 20.71 -16.92
N THR A 243 21.88 21.02 -15.62
CA THR A 243 20.76 20.69 -14.73
C THR A 243 20.05 21.94 -14.29
N THR A 244 18.73 21.97 -14.45
CA THR A 244 17.83 23.02 -14.01
C THR A 244 16.88 22.45 -12.97
N ILE A 245 16.79 23.06 -11.78
CA ILE A 245 15.80 22.70 -10.76
C ILE A 245 14.61 23.64 -10.88
N VAL A 246 13.42 23.07 -10.99
CA VAL A 246 12.14 23.80 -10.99
C VAL A 246 11.32 23.43 -9.78
N ASN A 247 10.58 24.39 -9.24
CA ASN A 247 9.62 24.16 -8.14
C ASN A 247 8.27 23.67 -8.66
N ALA A 248 7.30 23.42 -7.76
CA ALA A 248 5.95 22.95 -8.10
C ALA A 248 5.15 23.92 -9.01
N LYS A 249 5.57 25.21 -9.11
CA LYS A 249 4.97 26.20 -10.01
C LYS A 249 5.62 26.24 -11.39
N GLY A 250 6.66 25.40 -11.64
CA GLY A 250 7.43 25.41 -12.87
C GLY A 250 8.49 26.54 -12.93
N GLU A 251 8.74 27.25 -11.84
CA GLU A 251 9.74 28.32 -11.79
C GLU A 251 11.13 27.74 -11.59
N THR A 252 12.10 28.21 -12.37
CA THR A 252 13.52 27.84 -12.20
C THR A 252 14.07 28.45 -10.92
N VAL A 253 14.53 27.60 -10.00
CA VAL A 253 15.07 27.99 -8.70
C VAL A 253 16.59 27.81 -8.59
N ALA A 254 17.18 26.98 -9.45
CA ALA A 254 18.64 26.82 -9.55
C ALA A 254 19.01 26.25 -10.93
N SER A 255 20.21 26.52 -11.39
CA SER A 255 20.77 25.91 -12.61
C SER A 255 22.28 25.80 -12.51
N ALA A 256 22.85 24.73 -13.07
CA ALA A 256 24.27 24.53 -13.16
C ALA A 256 24.62 23.82 -14.49
N THR A 257 25.78 24.15 -15.03
CA THR A 257 26.36 23.43 -16.17
C THR A 257 27.73 22.90 -15.77
N LYS A 258 28.02 21.63 -16.12
CA LYS A 258 29.32 21.01 -15.93
C LYS A 258 29.78 20.40 -17.25
N THR A 259 30.97 20.80 -17.69
CA THR A 259 31.69 20.17 -18.79
C THR A 259 32.44 18.96 -18.28
N LEU A 260 32.48 17.89 -19.06
CA LEU A 260 33.12 16.63 -18.77
C LEU A 260 34.46 16.58 -19.46
N ASN A 261 35.51 16.27 -18.72
CA ASN A 261 36.87 16.20 -19.27
C ASN A 261 37.21 14.76 -19.66
N GLU A 262 38.12 14.60 -20.63
CA GLU A 262 38.67 13.30 -20.97
C GLU A 262 39.32 12.65 -19.74
N GLY A 263 38.87 11.45 -19.38
CA GLY A 263 39.33 10.73 -18.18
C GLY A 263 38.41 10.82 -16.95
N ASP A 264 37.36 11.63 -16.98
CA ASP A 264 36.30 11.54 -15.96
C ASP A 264 35.60 10.18 -16.08
N LEU A 265 35.30 9.56 -14.93
CA LEU A 265 34.45 8.35 -14.89
C LEU A 265 33.05 8.69 -15.43
N ASN A 266 32.27 7.68 -15.85
CA ASN A 266 30.91 7.84 -16.37
C ASN A 266 29.91 8.40 -15.33
N GLU A 267 30.38 9.01 -14.24
CA GLU A 267 29.56 9.61 -13.17
C GLU A 267 29.98 11.06 -12.93
N PHE A 268 29.03 11.97 -12.92
CA PHE A 268 29.25 13.41 -12.81
C PHE A 268 28.48 13.98 -11.63
N GLU A 269 29.15 14.83 -10.86
CA GLU A 269 28.56 15.49 -9.70
C GLU A 269 28.37 16.99 -9.96
N GLN A 270 27.18 17.48 -9.64
CA GLN A 270 26.84 18.91 -9.68
C GLN A 270 26.31 19.36 -8.31
N ASP A 271 26.71 20.57 -7.90
CA ASP A 271 26.19 21.23 -6.70
C ASP A 271 25.37 22.47 -7.11
N LEU A 272 24.12 22.51 -6.62
CA LEU A 272 23.18 23.60 -6.88
C LEU A 272 22.67 24.18 -5.56
N ILE A 273 22.41 25.48 -5.53
CA ILE A 273 21.88 26.18 -4.36
C ILE A 273 20.43 26.61 -4.65
N VAL A 274 19.50 26.04 -3.92
CA VAL A 274 18.10 26.48 -3.91
C VAL A 274 17.90 27.44 -2.75
N ARG A 275 17.58 28.70 -3.06
CA ARG A 275 17.34 29.75 -2.05
C ARG A 275 15.92 29.67 -1.50
N LYS A 276 15.76 29.88 -0.16
CA LYS A 276 14.49 29.81 0.55
C LYS A 276 13.70 28.56 0.18
N PRO A 277 14.26 27.35 0.43
CA PRO A 277 13.63 26.11 -0.02
C PRO A 277 12.28 25.86 0.66
N GLU A 278 11.31 25.40 -0.12
CA GLU A 278 10.06 24.85 0.39
C GLU A 278 10.30 23.37 0.72
N LEU A 279 10.26 23.03 2.02
CA LEU A 279 10.61 21.69 2.48
C LEU A 279 9.47 20.70 2.27
N TRP A 280 9.83 19.44 1.98
CA TRP A 280 8.88 18.34 1.95
C TRP A 280 8.61 17.82 3.37
N SER A 281 7.32 17.65 3.69
CA SER A 281 6.84 16.94 4.89
C SER A 281 5.46 16.31 4.63
N PRO A 282 4.95 15.41 5.50
CA PRO A 282 3.59 14.91 5.40
C PRO A 282 2.50 15.99 5.38
N GLU A 283 2.76 17.11 6.02
CA GLU A 283 1.84 18.25 6.08
C GLU A 283 1.97 19.18 4.86
N THR A 284 3.17 19.29 4.30
CA THR A 284 3.50 20.15 3.14
C THR A 284 4.39 19.38 2.16
N PRO A 285 3.80 18.50 1.30
CA PRO A 285 4.57 17.63 0.42
C PRO A 285 5.08 18.36 -0.83
N ASN A 286 5.97 19.35 -0.61
CA ASN A 286 6.54 20.17 -1.67
C ASN A 286 7.57 19.39 -2.48
N LEU A 287 7.38 19.34 -3.79
CA LEU A 287 8.25 18.62 -4.73
C LEU A 287 8.94 19.58 -5.69
N TYR A 288 10.12 19.17 -6.11
CA TYR A 288 10.93 19.80 -7.14
C TYR A 288 11.19 18.80 -8.27
N ALA A 289 11.52 19.30 -9.47
CA ALA A 289 12.02 18.50 -10.58
C ALA A 289 13.41 18.99 -10.99
N ALA A 290 14.38 18.08 -11.06
CA ALA A 290 15.68 18.30 -11.67
C ALA A 290 15.62 17.84 -13.12
N ILE A 291 15.70 18.78 -14.05
CA ILE A 291 15.73 18.55 -15.50
C ILE A 291 17.19 18.56 -15.93
N THR A 292 17.74 17.39 -16.21
CA THR A 292 19.14 17.20 -16.59
C THR A 292 19.25 16.97 -18.10
N LYS A 293 19.92 17.87 -18.80
CA LYS A 293 20.20 17.83 -20.24
C LYS A 293 21.64 17.41 -20.49
N LEU A 294 21.81 16.39 -21.31
CA LEU A 294 23.12 15.88 -21.73
C LEU A 294 23.42 16.32 -23.17
N TYR A 295 24.52 17.00 -23.35
CA TYR A 295 25.00 17.47 -24.66
C TYR A 295 26.28 16.74 -25.03
N ALA A 296 26.44 16.47 -26.35
CA ALA A 296 27.70 16.02 -26.96
C ALA A 296 28.00 16.89 -28.19
N GLY A 297 29.18 17.51 -28.25
CA GLY A 297 29.56 18.44 -29.31
C GLY A 297 28.58 19.61 -29.50
N GLY A 298 27.95 20.09 -28.42
CA GLY A 298 26.94 21.14 -28.44
C GLY A 298 25.51 20.69 -28.82
N SER A 299 25.33 19.43 -29.27
CA SER A 299 24.02 18.87 -29.60
C SER A 299 23.37 18.18 -28.42
N LEU A 300 22.11 18.45 -28.15
CA LEU A 300 21.32 17.78 -27.10
C LEU A 300 21.14 16.30 -27.45
N LYS A 301 21.56 15.41 -26.56
CA LYS A 301 21.51 13.95 -26.70
C LYS A 301 20.42 13.30 -25.84
N ASP A 302 20.23 13.81 -24.62
CA ASP A 302 19.22 13.25 -23.70
C ASP A 302 18.71 14.34 -22.74
N GLU A 303 17.45 14.20 -22.33
CA GLU A 303 16.82 15.00 -21.29
C GLU A 303 16.17 14.05 -20.27
N TYR A 304 16.62 14.10 -19.02
CA TYR A 304 16.17 13.23 -17.94
C TYR A 304 15.62 14.07 -16.79
N THR A 305 14.35 13.81 -16.42
CA THR A 305 13.70 14.52 -15.32
C THR A 305 13.63 13.62 -14.09
N THR A 306 14.09 14.13 -12.94
CA THR A 306 14.02 13.46 -11.65
C THR A 306 13.23 14.30 -10.67
N THR A 307 12.11 13.78 -10.20
CA THR A 307 11.34 14.40 -9.10
C THR A 307 12.02 14.11 -7.77
N PHE A 308 12.09 15.11 -6.89
CA PHE A 308 12.65 14.97 -5.55
C PHE A 308 12.04 15.98 -4.58
N GLY A 309 12.30 15.83 -3.28
CA GLY A 309 11.91 16.79 -2.26
C GLY A 309 13.12 17.22 -1.43
N ILE A 310 13.12 18.46 -0.98
CA ILE A 310 14.15 19.00 -0.08
C ILE A 310 13.70 18.74 1.35
N ARG A 311 14.41 17.89 2.08
CA ARG A 311 14.15 17.57 3.49
C ARG A 311 15.39 17.11 4.21
N SER A 312 15.39 17.23 5.54
CA SER A 312 16.35 16.57 6.42
C SER A 312 15.67 15.52 7.28
N ILE A 313 16.27 14.34 7.36
CA ILE A 313 15.88 13.30 8.31
C ILE A 313 17.06 13.02 9.25
N LYS A 314 16.76 12.83 10.54
CA LYS A 314 17.74 12.41 11.52
C LYS A 314 17.17 11.38 12.46
N TYR A 315 18.00 10.44 12.84
CA TYR A 315 17.75 9.44 13.86
C TYR A 315 18.83 9.60 14.93
N GLU A 316 18.41 10.00 16.11
CA GLU A 316 19.34 10.34 17.19
C GLU A 316 19.01 9.52 18.44
N ALA A 317 20.03 8.90 19.01
CA ALA A 317 19.89 8.15 20.26
C ALA A 317 19.16 9.00 21.31
N GLU A 318 18.25 8.39 22.06
CA GLU A 318 17.43 9.01 23.12
C GLU A 318 16.46 10.10 22.68
N LYS A 319 16.62 10.70 21.51
CA LYS A 319 15.74 11.73 20.96
C LYS A 319 14.75 11.17 19.92
N GLY A 320 15.17 10.13 19.19
CA GLY A 320 14.36 9.45 18.18
C GLY A 320 14.46 10.08 16.79
N PHE A 321 13.37 10.01 16.03
CA PHE A 321 13.27 10.47 14.65
C PHE A 321 12.86 11.95 14.56
N SER A 322 13.56 12.71 13.72
CA SER A 322 13.14 14.06 13.36
C SER A 322 13.13 14.28 11.85
N LEU A 323 12.12 15.02 11.40
CA LEU A 323 11.96 15.49 10.02
C LEU A 323 12.03 17.02 10.02
N ASN A 324 12.95 17.59 9.24
CA ASN A 324 13.18 19.04 9.17
C ASN A 324 13.42 19.68 10.54
N GLY A 325 14.10 18.94 11.43
CA GLY A 325 14.40 19.39 12.80
C GLY A 325 13.25 19.25 13.81
N VAL A 326 12.07 18.76 13.38
CA VAL A 326 10.91 18.50 14.26
C VAL A 326 10.90 17.02 14.64
N TYR A 327 11.03 16.72 15.95
CA TYR A 327 10.91 15.36 16.45
C TYR A 327 9.48 14.87 16.39
N ARG A 328 9.29 13.65 15.87
CA ARG A 328 7.97 13.03 15.72
C ARG A 328 8.06 11.51 15.80
N LYS A 329 6.93 10.87 16.05
CA LYS A 329 6.79 9.41 15.98
C LYS A 329 6.01 9.03 14.73
N PHE A 330 6.36 7.90 14.13
CA PHE A 330 5.59 7.34 13.03
C PHE A 330 4.21 6.89 13.52
N LYS A 331 3.18 7.27 12.80
CA LYS A 331 1.81 6.78 12.91
C LYS A 331 1.54 5.94 11.67
N GLY A 332 2.14 4.77 11.64
CA GLY A 332 2.25 3.95 10.44
C GLY A 332 1.33 2.75 10.41
N VAL A 333 1.11 2.23 9.21
CA VAL A 333 0.48 0.93 8.96
C VAL A 333 1.35 0.09 8.05
N CYS A 334 1.28 -1.23 8.20
CA CYS A 334 1.76 -2.18 7.21
C CYS A 334 0.67 -2.38 6.15
N ASN A 335 1.05 -2.42 4.87
CA ASN A 335 0.13 -2.74 3.78
C ASN A 335 0.74 -3.77 2.85
N HIS A 336 -0.02 -4.80 2.51
CA HIS A 336 0.26 -5.66 1.36
C HIS A 336 0.00 -4.92 0.06
N HIS A 337 0.49 -5.47 -1.05
CA HIS A 337 0.48 -4.82 -2.36
C HIS A 337 -0.83 -4.98 -3.14
N ASP A 338 -1.73 -5.91 -2.73
CA ASP A 338 -3.01 -6.08 -3.40
C ASP A 338 -3.97 -4.90 -3.12
N LEU A 339 -4.88 -4.71 -4.05
CA LEU A 339 -5.92 -3.68 -4.02
C LEU A 339 -7.31 -4.28 -3.71
N GLY A 340 -7.34 -5.33 -2.87
CA GLY A 340 -8.55 -6.07 -2.53
C GLY A 340 -9.20 -6.70 -3.76
N PRO A 341 -10.45 -6.33 -4.10
CA PRO A 341 -11.18 -6.95 -5.22
C PRO A 341 -10.58 -6.67 -6.60
N LEU A 342 -9.64 -5.76 -6.73
CA LEU A 342 -8.88 -5.51 -7.96
C LEU A 342 -7.68 -6.46 -8.12
N GLY A 343 -7.32 -7.22 -7.08
CA GLY A 343 -6.13 -8.06 -7.05
C GLY A 343 -4.84 -7.26 -6.96
N ALA A 344 -3.76 -7.81 -7.53
CA ALA A 344 -2.44 -7.18 -7.53
C ALA A 344 -2.25 -6.16 -8.66
N ALA A 345 -3.11 -6.17 -9.71
CA ALA A 345 -2.99 -5.27 -10.84
C ALA A 345 -3.08 -3.80 -10.41
N ILE A 346 -1.98 -3.06 -10.56
CA ILE A 346 -1.87 -1.70 -10.05
C ILE A 346 -2.90 -0.74 -10.69
N ASN A 347 -3.53 0.09 -9.87
CA ASN A 347 -4.41 1.17 -10.31
C ASN A 347 -4.20 2.40 -9.42
N VAL A 348 -3.83 3.52 -10.03
CA VAL A 348 -3.49 4.78 -9.35
C VAL A 348 -4.67 5.36 -8.57
N ALA A 349 -5.90 5.26 -9.11
CA ALA A 349 -7.10 5.77 -8.42
C ALA A 349 -7.43 4.93 -7.17
N ALA A 350 -7.22 3.60 -7.24
CA ALA A 350 -7.38 2.70 -6.09
C ALA A 350 -6.34 2.99 -5.00
N LEU A 351 -5.06 3.11 -5.36
CA LEU A 351 -4.00 3.50 -4.42
C LEU A 351 -4.28 4.84 -3.76
N ARG A 352 -4.66 5.85 -4.55
CA ARG A 352 -5.02 7.18 -4.03
C ARG A 352 -6.17 7.12 -3.02
N ARG A 353 -7.19 6.29 -3.29
CA ARG A 353 -8.29 6.07 -2.34
C ARG A 353 -7.79 5.45 -1.04
N GLN A 354 -6.95 4.42 -1.10
CA GLN A 354 -6.36 3.82 0.11
C GLN A 354 -5.60 4.87 0.92
N LEU A 355 -4.76 5.68 0.29
CA LEU A 355 -4.01 6.75 0.95
C LEU A 355 -4.92 7.82 1.56
N LEU A 356 -6.01 8.20 0.89
CA LEU A 356 -6.98 9.17 1.43
C LEU A 356 -7.66 8.64 2.69
N LEU A 357 -8.03 7.36 2.73
CA LEU A 357 -8.61 6.73 3.92
C LEU A 357 -7.61 6.70 5.09
N LEU A 358 -6.35 6.34 4.81
CA LEU A 358 -5.29 6.36 5.83
C LEU A 358 -5.02 7.79 6.34
N LYS A 359 -5.01 8.77 5.46
CA LYS A 359 -4.81 10.18 5.86
C LYS A 359 -5.97 10.71 6.71
N ASP A 360 -7.21 10.31 6.40
CA ASP A 360 -8.38 10.62 7.23
C ASP A 360 -8.26 10.05 8.64
N MET A 361 -7.68 8.88 8.78
CA MET A 361 -7.39 8.25 10.06
C MET A 361 -6.27 8.97 10.85
N GLY A 362 -5.43 9.76 10.19
CA GLY A 362 -4.26 10.42 10.77
C GLY A 362 -2.97 9.61 10.65
N CYS A 363 -2.97 8.59 9.78
CA CYS A 363 -1.78 7.85 9.40
C CYS A 363 -0.85 8.75 8.57
N ASP A 364 0.46 8.72 8.86
CA ASP A 364 1.49 9.51 8.18
C ASP A 364 2.65 8.66 7.64
N ALA A 365 2.61 7.33 7.84
CA ALA A 365 3.66 6.42 7.38
C ALA A 365 3.10 5.06 6.91
N ILE A 366 3.81 4.42 5.98
CA ILE A 366 3.47 3.09 5.45
C ILE A 366 4.73 2.24 5.39
N ARG A 367 4.62 0.98 5.85
CA ARG A 367 5.58 -0.09 5.58
C ARG A 367 5.05 -0.96 4.46
N THR A 368 5.86 -1.16 3.42
CA THR A 368 5.48 -2.00 2.27
C THR A 368 5.75 -3.47 2.57
N SER A 369 4.77 -4.15 3.12
CA SER A 369 4.90 -5.53 3.62
C SER A 369 4.63 -6.55 2.53
N HIS A 370 5.45 -7.57 2.34
CA HIS A 370 6.87 -7.66 2.76
C HIS A 370 7.69 -7.76 1.48
N ASN A 371 7.62 -6.72 0.64
CA ASN A 371 8.18 -6.69 -0.72
C ASN A 371 8.31 -5.26 -1.25
N MET A 372 9.03 -5.10 -2.37
CA MET A 372 9.23 -3.82 -3.03
C MET A 372 7.92 -3.23 -3.55
N PRO A 373 7.66 -1.93 -3.30
CA PRO A 373 6.44 -1.25 -3.71
C PRO A 373 6.39 -1.02 -5.23
N ALA A 374 5.18 -0.79 -5.74
CA ALA A 374 5.00 -0.25 -7.07
C ALA A 374 5.47 1.21 -7.12
N PRO A 375 6.11 1.66 -8.23
CA PRO A 375 6.55 3.05 -8.40
C PRO A 375 5.41 4.07 -8.20
N GLU A 376 4.19 3.72 -8.60
CA GLU A 376 3.01 4.58 -8.45
C GLU A 376 2.64 4.82 -6.97
N LEU A 377 2.81 3.81 -6.10
CA LEU A 377 2.58 3.98 -4.66
C LEU A 377 3.59 4.98 -4.08
N VAL A 378 4.87 4.83 -4.42
CA VAL A 378 5.94 5.70 -3.91
C VAL A 378 5.72 7.13 -4.38
N LYS A 379 5.39 7.33 -5.66
CA LYS A 379 5.06 8.64 -6.23
C LYS A 379 3.85 9.28 -5.53
N LEU A 380 2.79 8.52 -5.28
CA LEU A 380 1.63 9.03 -4.55
C LEU A 380 1.98 9.39 -3.10
N CYS A 381 2.88 8.64 -2.44
CA CYS A 381 3.36 8.98 -1.11
C CYS A 381 4.17 10.28 -1.11
N ASP A 382 4.99 10.52 -2.13
CA ASP A 382 5.68 11.80 -2.32
C ASP A 382 4.68 12.97 -2.46
N GLU A 383 3.65 12.79 -3.30
CA GLU A 383 2.63 13.82 -3.59
C GLU A 383 1.66 14.08 -2.45
N MET A 384 1.30 13.05 -1.70
CA MET A 384 0.28 13.12 -0.66
C MET A 384 0.85 13.26 0.76
N GLY A 385 2.16 13.18 0.91
CA GLY A 385 2.84 13.34 2.19
C GLY A 385 2.67 12.12 3.09
N PHE A 386 3.23 10.97 2.68
CA PHE A 386 3.41 9.79 3.53
C PHE A 386 4.89 9.44 3.62
N MET A 387 5.36 9.09 4.80
CA MET A 387 6.70 8.54 5.00
C MET A 387 6.67 7.03 4.67
N LEU A 388 7.68 6.54 3.97
CA LEU A 388 7.77 5.13 3.59
C LEU A 388 8.94 4.43 4.28
N MET A 389 8.66 3.28 4.84
CA MET A 389 9.62 2.21 5.11
C MET A 389 9.49 1.20 3.97
N VAL A 390 10.43 1.26 3.02
CA VAL A 390 10.45 0.38 1.85
C VAL A 390 11.12 -0.93 2.22
N GLU A 391 10.39 -2.04 2.08
CA GLU A 391 10.86 -3.37 2.49
C GLU A 391 11.18 -4.24 1.28
N SER A 392 12.22 -5.10 1.44
CA SER A 392 12.71 -5.98 0.37
C SER A 392 12.14 -7.38 0.43
N PHE A 393 12.35 -8.11 1.54
CA PHE A 393 12.17 -9.57 1.61
C PHE A 393 11.41 -10.02 2.85
N ASP A 394 10.60 -11.08 2.70
CA ASP A 394 9.97 -11.78 3.82
C ASP A 394 10.86 -12.90 4.41
N GLU A 395 11.78 -13.42 3.64
CA GLU A 395 12.75 -14.45 4.07
C GLU A 395 14.12 -14.23 3.43
N TRP A 396 15.16 -14.78 4.06
CA TRP A 396 16.51 -14.78 3.53
C TRP A 396 16.96 -16.19 3.11
N LYS A 397 18.06 -16.72 3.71
CA LYS A 397 18.56 -18.06 3.41
C LYS A 397 17.74 -19.17 4.07
N ALA A 398 17.22 -18.91 5.26
CA ALA A 398 16.34 -19.85 5.94
C ALA A 398 14.90 -19.68 5.44
N PRO A 399 14.28 -20.73 4.87
CA PRO A 399 12.98 -20.62 4.23
C PRO A 399 11.83 -20.49 5.24
N LYS A 400 10.77 -19.77 4.86
CA LYS A 400 9.46 -19.76 5.50
C LYS A 400 8.42 -20.58 4.72
N VAL A 401 8.60 -20.67 3.40
CA VAL A 401 7.76 -21.44 2.48
C VAL A 401 8.63 -22.26 1.53
N LEU A 402 8.06 -23.32 0.96
CA LEU A 402 8.83 -24.31 0.19
C LEU A 402 9.54 -23.71 -1.02
N ASN A 403 8.87 -22.87 -1.80
CA ASN A 403 9.39 -22.26 -3.02
C ASN A 403 9.55 -20.73 -2.87
N GLY A 404 9.94 -20.27 -1.68
CA GLY A 404 10.11 -18.86 -1.37
C GLY A 404 11.42 -18.25 -1.86
N TYR A 405 11.69 -17.02 -1.41
CA TYR A 405 12.86 -16.25 -1.84
C TYR A 405 14.20 -16.86 -1.42
N SER A 406 14.22 -17.73 -0.41
CA SER A 406 15.44 -18.40 0.07
C SER A 406 16.23 -19.11 -1.05
N HIS A 407 15.54 -19.67 -2.04
CA HIS A 407 16.14 -20.28 -3.23
C HIS A 407 16.82 -19.30 -4.17
N LEU A 408 16.46 -18.02 -4.09
CA LEU A 408 16.98 -16.94 -4.93
C LEU A 408 18.08 -16.15 -4.24
N PHE A 409 18.16 -16.24 -2.91
CA PHE A 409 18.92 -15.31 -2.07
C PHE A 409 20.37 -15.13 -2.51
N ASP A 410 21.12 -16.22 -2.70
CA ASP A 410 22.55 -16.15 -2.98
C ASP A 410 22.88 -15.51 -4.33
N GLU A 411 22.02 -15.68 -5.34
CA GLU A 411 22.21 -15.10 -6.66
C GLU A 411 21.61 -13.70 -6.80
N TRP A 412 20.44 -13.44 -6.16
CA TRP A 412 19.59 -12.31 -6.50
C TRP A 412 19.52 -11.21 -5.44
N ALA A 413 19.86 -11.50 -4.18
CA ALA A 413 19.62 -10.55 -3.09
C ALA A 413 20.30 -9.18 -3.31
N GLU A 414 21.55 -9.15 -3.75
CA GLU A 414 22.26 -7.90 -4.05
C GLU A 414 21.62 -7.17 -5.24
N LYS A 415 21.33 -7.88 -6.34
CA LYS A 415 20.70 -7.30 -7.54
C LYS A 415 19.35 -6.68 -7.20
N ASP A 416 18.56 -7.37 -6.38
CA ASP A 416 17.22 -6.93 -5.98
C ASP A 416 17.27 -5.69 -5.07
N ILE A 417 18.16 -5.66 -4.08
CA ILE A 417 18.31 -4.48 -3.20
C ILE A 417 18.85 -3.28 -3.98
N VAL A 418 19.84 -3.46 -4.86
CA VAL A 418 20.38 -2.39 -5.70
C VAL A 418 19.27 -1.75 -6.54
N ASN A 419 18.46 -2.56 -7.22
CA ASN A 419 17.34 -2.05 -8.02
C ASN A 419 16.28 -1.34 -7.15
N MET A 420 15.92 -1.92 -5.99
CA MET A 420 15.00 -1.31 -5.05
C MET A 420 15.47 0.09 -4.63
N ILE A 421 16.74 0.23 -4.29
CA ILE A 421 17.31 1.51 -3.86
C ILE A 421 17.38 2.49 -5.02
N HIS A 422 17.92 2.09 -6.17
CA HIS A 422 18.07 2.96 -7.32
C HIS A 422 16.73 3.51 -7.82
N ALA A 423 15.68 2.68 -7.83
CA ALA A 423 14.34 3.10 -8.20
C ALA A 423 13.72 4.12 -7.23
N ASN A 424 14.11 4.09 -5.93
CA ASN A 424 13.39 4.83 -4.89
C ASN A 424 14.25 5.85 -4.10
N ARG A 425 15.58 5.92 -4.30
CA ARG A 425 16.46 6.77 -3.49
C ARG A 425 16.25 8.28 -3.69
N ASN A 426 15.59 8.71 -4.77
CA ASN A 426 15.28 10.12 -5.01
C ASN A 426 13.94 10.57 -4.40
N ASN A 427 13.11 9.61 -3.96
CA ASN A 427 11.79 9.89 -3.41
C ASN A 427 11.89 10.43 -1.98
N PRO A 428 11.38 11.63 -1.68
CA PRO A 428 11.44 12.19 -0.34
C PRO A 428 10.59 11.44 0.70
N SER A 429 9.56 10.73 0.26
CA SER A 429 8.73 9.88 1.12
C SER A 429 9.54 8.74 1.76
N VAL A 430 10.53 8.18 1.08
CA VAL A 430 11.34 7.07 1.63
C VAL A 430 12.24 7.59 2.73
N VAL A 431 12.02 7.13 3.96
CA VAL A 431 12.77 7.58 5.16
C VAL A 431 13.66 6.49 5.75
N MET A 432 13.42 5.21 5.44
CA MET A 432 14.27 4.08 5.84
C MET A 432 14.12 2.91 4.89
N TRP A 433 15.12 2.03 4.86
CA TRP A 433 15.12 0.76 4.15
C TRP A 433 14.89 -0.38 5.13
N SER A 434 13.98 -1.30 4.82
CA SER A 434 13.80 -2.54 5.58
C SER A 434 14.28 -3.72 4.74
N ILE A 435 15.25 -4.48 5.27
CA ILE A 435 15.92 -5.55 4.55
C ILE A 435 15.36 -6.94 4.81
N GLY A 436 14.37 -7.06 5.70
CA GLY A 436 13.73 -8.34 5.97
C GLY A 436 12.63 -8.27 7.01
N ASN A 437 11.72 -9.24 6.93
CA ASN A 437 10.63 -9.43 7.86
C ASN A 437 10.75 -10.79 8.55
N GLU A 438 10.82 -10.82 9.89
CA GLU A 438 10.72 -12.03 10.72
C GLU A 438 11.55 -13.20 10.19
N VAL A 439 12.69 -12.89 9.60
CA VAL A 439 13.56 -13.90 8.95
C VAL A 439 14.00 -14.94 9.97
N PRO A 440 13.89 -16.27 9.69
CA PRO A 440 14.32 -17.28 10.63
C PRO A 440 15.82 -17.19 10.97
N ASP A 441 16.61 -16.59 10.10
CA ASP A 441 18.03 -16.33 10.26
C ASP A 441 18.35 -15.50 11.52
N GLN A 442 17.41 -14.69 12.05
CA GLN A 442 17.58 -13.89 13.28
C GLN A 442 17.92 -14.75 14.51
N SER A 443 17.59 -16.03 14.51
CA SER A 443 17.90 -16.96 15.61
C SER A 443 19.21 -17.75 15.37
N THR A 444 19.93 -17.48 14.26
CA THR A 444 21.16 -18.20 13.90
C THR A 444 22.40 -17.36 14.15
N LYS A 445 23.54 -18.01 14.33
CA LYS A 445 24.87 -17.33 14.46
C LYS A 445 25.29 -16.62 13.16
N GLU A 446 24.84 -17.13 12.01
CA GLU A 446 25.17 -16.56 10.69
C GLU A 446 24.24 -15.39 10.31
N GLY A 447 23.08 -15.28 10.95
CA GLY A 447 22.10 -14.25 10.64
C GLY A 447 22.66 -12.83 10.71
N GLY A 448 23.50 -12.52 11.72
CA GLY A 448 24.17 -11.23 11.84
C GLY A 448 25.12 -10.90 10.67
N LYS A 449 25.75 -11.91 10.05
CA LYS A 449 26.59 -11.71 8.87
C LYS A 449 25.76 -11.43 7.62
N ILE A 450 24.65 -12.17 7.45
CA ILE A 450 23.71 -11.95 6.36
C ILE A 450 23.12 -10.55 6.47
N LEU A 451 22.68 -10.17 7.66
CA LEU A 451 22.17 -8.83 7.95
C LEU A 451 23.18 -7.76 7.57
N LYS A 452 24.43 -7.91 8.06
CA LYS A 452 25.49 -6.94 7.73
C LYS A 452 25.75 -6.83 6.23
N PHE A 453 25.75 -7.96 5.51
CA PHE A 453 25.91 -7.97 4.06
C PHE A 453 24.82 -7.14 3.37
N LEU A 454 23.54 -7.35 3.70
CA LEU A 454 22.43 -6.61 3.11
C LEU A 454 22.43 -5.13 3.49
N GLN A 455 22.77 -4.81 4.76
CA GLN A 455 22.88 -3.43 5.22
C GLN A 455 24.04 -2.70 4.54
N ASP A 456 25.18 -3.34 4.32
CA ASP A 456 26.33 -2.76 3.64
C ASP A 456 25.98 -2.41 2.16
N ILE A 457 25.16 -3.22 1.49
CA ILE A 457 24.63 -2.87 0.17
C ILE A 457 23.77 -1.59 0.24
N CYS A 458 22.88 -1.52 1.21
CA CYS A 458 22.04 -0.33 1.39
C CYS A 458 22.87 0.93 1.61
N HIS A 459 23.87 0.87 2.51
CA HIS A 459 24.75 2.00 2.80
C HIS A 459 25.63 2.38 1.60
N ARG A 460 26.06 1.43 0.78
CA ARG A 460 26.82 1.69 -0.45
C ARG A 460 25.98 2.45 -1.47
N GLU A 461 24.72 2.05 -1.67
CA GLU A 461 23.84 2.62 -2.70
C GLU A 461 23.12 3.89 -2.24
N ASP A 462 22.82 3.98 -0.94
CA ASP A 462 22.20 5.17 -0.32
C ASP A 462 22.61 5.35 1.16
N PRO A 463 23.71 6.05 1.43
CA PRO A 463 24.18 6.33 2.79
C PRO A 463 23.32 7.35 3.56
N THR A 464 22.25 7.88 2.97
CA THR A 464 21.43 8.95 3.57
C THR A 464 20.27 8.43 4.40
N ARG A 465 19.93 7.15 4.30
CA ARG A 465 18.84 6.53 5.02
C ARG A 465 19.31 5.33 5.83
N PRO A 466 18.77 5.18 7.07
CA PRO A 466 19.10 4.05 7.92
C PRO A 466 18.42 2.76 7.43
N VAL A 467 18.92 1.65 7.91
CA VAL A 467 18.44 0.30 7.63
C VAL A 467 17.81 -0.33 8.87
N THR A 468 16.66 -1.00 8.67
CA THR A 468 15.95 -1.76 9.69
C THR A 468 15.58 -3.15 9.17
N ALA A 469 15.08 -4.00 10.05
CA ALA A 469 14.38 -5.25 9.76
C ALA A 469 13.35 -5.52 10.86
N GLY A 470 12.22 -6.14 10.50
CA GLY A 470 11.22 -6.56 11.47
C GLY A 470 11.63 -7.85 12.17
N MET A 471 11.76 -7.84 13.50
CA MET A 471 12.19 -8.99 14.32
C MET A 471 11.06 -9.45 15.23
N ASP A 472 10.70 -10.74 15.18
CA ASP A 472 9.70 -11.35 16.07
C ASP A 472 10.33 -12.22 17.18
N ARG A 473 11.59 -12.67 17.01
CA ARG A 473 12.35 -13.48 17.99
C ARG A 473 13.31 -12.60 18.77
N ILE A 474 12.76 -11.60 19.47
CA ILE A 474 13.49 -10.51 20.09
C ILE A 474 14.59 -11.02 21.02
N LYS A 475 14.30 -12.05 21.85
CA LYS A 475 15.30 -12.62 22.75
C LYS A 475 16.51 -13.16 22.00
N ASP A 476 16.28 -13.96 20.94
CA ASP A 476 17.37 -14.54 20.15
C ASP A 476 18.18 -13.46 19.46
N ALA A 477 17.50 -12.47 18.85
CA ALA A 477 18.12 -11.35 18.16
C ALA A 477 18.97 -10.46 19.08
N LEU A 478 18.61 -10.36 20.37
CA LEU A 478 19.40 -9.68 21.39
C LEU A 478 20.58 -10.53 21.86
N ASP A 479 20.38 -11.85 22.04
CA ASP A 479 21.41 -12.74 22.62
C ASP A 479 22.53 -13.08 21.63
N ASN A 480 22.26 -13.11 20.33
CA ASN A 480 23.24 -13.35 19.28
C ASN A 480 23.77 -12.08 18.58
N ASN A 481 23.46 -10.91 19.11
CA ASN A 481 23.83 -9.59 18.57
C ASN A 481 23.23 -9.24 17.19
N PHE A 482 22.24 -9.96 16.71
CA PHE A 482 21.58 -9.66 15.43
C PHE A 482 20.99 -8.21 15.43
N ALA A 483 20.24 -7.87 16.49
CA ALA A 483 19.60 -6.56 16.60
C ALA A 483 20.61 -5.40 16.73
N SER A 484 21.80 -5.63 17.25
CA SER A 484 22.82 -4.61 17.46
C SER A 484 23.54 -4.17 16.17
N VAL A 485 23.43 -4.96 15.09
CA VAL A 485 24.01 -4.64 13.77
C VAL A 485 23.16 -3.61 13.01
N LEU A 486 21.82 -3.63 13.21
CA LEU A 486 20.90 -2.71 12.52
C LEU A 486 21.15 -1.25 12.90
N ASP A 487 20.92 -0.33 11.97
CA ASP A 487 20.89 1.10 12.29
C ASP A 487 19.70 1.41 13.21
N ILE A 488 18.53 0.81 12.93
CA ILE A 488 17.31 0.96 13.73
C ILE A 488 16.76 -0.44 14.04
N PRO A 489 16.73 -0.87 15.31
CA PRO A 489 16.11 -2.14 15.67
C PRO A 489 14.58 -2.05 15.54
N GLY A 490 14.02 -2.82 14.61
CA GLY A 490 12.58 -2.96 14.37
C GLY A 490 12.03 -4.20 15.08
N PHE A 491 11.04 -4.02 15.96
CA PHE A 491 10.41 -5.12 16.68
C PHE A 491 8.98 -5.32 16.24
N ASN A 492 8.68 -6.58 15.87
CA ASN A 492 7.34 -7.01 15.56
C ASN A 492 6.68 -7.45 16.86
N TYR A 493 5.61 -6.72 17.25
CA TYR A 493 4.83 -7.01 18.47
C TYR A 493 5.68 -6.95 19.76
N LYS A 494 5.17 -7.55 20.84
CA LYS A 494 5.90 -7.78 22.12
C LYS A 494 6.47 -6.48 22.73
N PRO A 495 5.69 -5.41 22.90
CA PRO A 495 6.17 -4.12 23.44
C PRO A 495 6.75 -4.23 24.84
N PHE A 496 6.47 -5.31 25.57
CA PHE A 496 7.07 -5.59 26.89
C PHE A 496 8.59 -5.83 26.83
N TRP A 497 9.16 -6.11 25.64
CA TRP A 497 10.61 -6.20 25.43
C TRP A 497 11.28 -4.84 25.19
N TYR A 498 10.54 -3.77 24.88
CA TYR A 498 11.12 -2.48 24.49
C TYR A 498 12.09 -1.93 25.55
N GLY A 499 11.73 -2.03 26.85
CA GLY A 499 12.58 -1.55 27.95
C GLY A 499 13.87 -2.33 28.10
N GLU A 500 13.84 -3.66 27.96
CA GLU A 500 15.02 -4.52 28.01
C GLU A 500 15.92 -4.32 26.80
N ALA A 501 15.34 -4.27 25.61
CA ALA A 501 16.05 -4.04 24.37
C ALA A 501 16.76 -2.67 24.37
N TYR A 502 16.09 -1.62 24.82
CA TYR A 502 16.68 -0.28 24.91
C TYR A 502 17.94 -0.25 25.79
N LYS A 503 17.94 -1.01 26.90
CA LYS A 503 19.12 -1.08 27.78
C LYS A 503 20.28 -1.84 27.18
N ARG A 504 20.01 -2.82 26.31
CA ARG A 504 21.04 -3.72 25.73
C ARG A 504 21.57 -3.24 24.39
N LEU A 505 20.83 -2.41 23.66
CA LEU A 505 21.15 -2.01 22.30
C LEU A 505 21.82 -0.64 22.24
N PRO A 506 22.89 -0.49 21.41
CA PRO A 506 23.67 0.75 21.33
C PRO A 506 22.94 1.89 20.63
N GLN A 507 21.89 1.60 19.83
CA GLN A 507 21.19 2.59 19.00
C GLN A 507 20.39 3.62 19.81
N GLY A 508 20.02 3.30 21.06
CA GLY A 508 19.28 4.21 21.94
C GLY A 508 17.88 4.58 21.42
N MET A 509 17.30 3.72 20.57
CA MET A 509 15.94 3.87 20.04
C MET A 509 15.35 2.51 19.64
N ILE A 510 14.03 2.42 19.60
CA ILE A 510 13.26 1.23 19.20
C ILE A 510 12.16 1.64 18.22
N LEU A 511 11.95 0.82 17.19
CA LEU A 511 10.84 0.96 16.26
C LEU A 511 9.85 -0.19 16.45
N GLY A 512 8.55 0.09 16.56
CA GLY A 512 7.48 -0.90 16.41
C GLY A 512 7.26 -1.17 14.92
N SER A 513 8.03 -2.10 14.34
CA SER A 513 7.96 -2.39 12.89
C SER A 513 6.70 -3.14 12.48
N GLU A 514 6.11 -3.92 13.41
CA GLU A 514 4.74 -4.41 13.35
C GLU A 514 4.10 -4.36 14.74
N THR A 515 2.87 -3.85 14.82
CA THR A 515 2.16 -3.74 16.09
C THR A 515 0.71 -4.21 15.96
N ALA A 516 0.13 -4.64 17.09
CA ALA A 516 -1.30 -4.83 17.28
C ALA A 516 -2.02 -5.66 16.20
N SER A 517 -1.64 -6.96 15.98
CA SER A 517 -2.44 -7.92 15.20
C SER A 517 -3.77 -8.20 15.88
N THR A 518 -4.67 -7.22 15.84
CA THR A 518 -6.05 -7.32 16.32
C THR A 518 -6.92 -7.80 15.18
N VAL A 519 -7.77 -8.80 15.42
CA VAL A 519 -8.63 -9.39 14.40
C VAL A 519 -10.08 -8.92 14.59
N SER A 520 -10.77 -8.61 13.51
CA SER A 520 -12.20 -8.27 13.51
C SER A 520 -12.84 -8.42 12.15
N SER A 521 -14.13 -8.75 12.15
CA SER A 521 -15.02 -8.71 10.98
C SER A 521 -15.95 -7.52 11.12
N ARG A 522 -16.03 -6.67 10.11
CA ARG A 522 -16.82 -5.43 10.15
C ARG A 522 -18.27 -5.68 10.54
N GLY A 523 -18.72 -5.01 11.64
CA GLY A 523 -20.11 -5.04 12.11
C GLY A 523 -20.55 -6.36 12.73
N VAL A 524 -19.61 -7.26 13.06
CA VAL A 524 -19.87 -8.50 13.80
C VAL A 524 -19.56 -8.29 15.29
N TYR A 525 -20.46 -8.68 16.16
CA TYR A 525 -20.28 -8.52 17.60
C TYR A 525 -20.56 -9.82 18.34
N LYS A 526 -19.57 -10.29 19.12
CA LYS A 526 -19.64 -11.53 19.88
C LYS A 526 -19.74 -11.22 21.39
N PHE A 527 -20.40 -12.11 22.12
CA PHE A 527 -20.63 -11.96 23.55
C PHE A 527 -20.22 -13.25 24.28
N PRO A 528 -19.69 -13.16 25.54
CA PRO A 528 -19.42 -11.95 26.33
C PRO A 528 -18.24 -11.13 25.73
N VAL A 529 -18.23 -9.82 26.01
CA VAL A 529 -17.20 -8.89 25.52
C VAL A 529 -16.03 -8.88 26.50
N VAL A 530 -14.98 -9.62 26.18
CA VAL A 530 -13.74 -9.71 26.97
C VAL A 530 -12.53 -9.87 26.04
N PRO A 531 -11.33 -9.44 26.46
CA PRO A 531 -10.11 -9.69 25.68
C PRO A 531 -9.88 -11.20 25.47
N GLN A 532 -9.61 -11.62 24.24
CA GLN A 532 -9.40 -13.02 23.87
C GLN A 532 -8.27 -13.20 22.85
N LYS A 533 -7.43 -14.22 23.07
CA LYS A 533 -6.38 -14.62 22.15
C LYS A 533 -6.86 -15.73 21.23
N MET A 534 -6.59 -15.62 19.93
CA MET A 534 -6.86 -16.66 18.91
C MET A 534 -8.25 -17.29 19.04
N LYS A 535 -9.26 -16.44 19.35
CA LYS A 535 -10.63 -16.94 19.47
C LYS A 535 -11.20 -17.23 18.09
N MET A 536 -11.66 -18.46 17.91
CA MET A 536 -12.42 -18.89 16.72
C MET A 536 -13.91 -19.08 17.04
N TYR A 537 -14.75 -18.78 16.05
CA TYR A 537 -16.20 -18.97 16.09
C TYR A 537 -16.64 -19.83 14.89
N ASP A 538 -17.80 -20.49 15.02
CA ASP A 538 -18.29 -21.43 14.01
C ASP A 538 -18.67 -20.76 12.68
N ASP A 539 -18.96 -19.47 12.71
CA ASP A 539 -19.26 -18.67 11.52
C ASP A 539 -18.00 -18.05 10.86
N ASN A 540 -16.82 -18.39 11.35
CA ASN A 540 -15.54 -17.83 10.91
C ASN A 540 -15.50 -16.30 10.90
N GLN A 541 -16.16 -15.64 11.87
CA GLN A 541 -16.19 -14.18 12.00
C GLN A 541 -15.72 -13.77 13.39
N SER A 542 -14.82 -12.78 13.46
CA SER A 542 -14.25 -12.23 14.70
C SER A 542 -14.98 -10.97 15.16
N SER A 543 -14.93 -10.67 16.47
CA SER A 543 -15.71 -9.59 17.07
C SER A 543 -15.13 -8.20 16.77
N SER A 544 -15.97 -7.25 16.39
CA SER A 544 -15.63 -5.84 16.12
C SER A 544 -15.53 -4.96 17.37
N TYR A 545 -15.55 -5.54 18.56
CA TYR A 545 -15.23 -4.81 19.81
C TYR A 545 -13.73 -4.50 19.96
N ASP A 546 -12.89 -5.00 19.02
CA ASP A 546 -11.43 -4.79 18.96
C ASP A 546 -10.69 -5.24 20.24
N LEU A 547 -11.12 -6.37 20.80
CA LEU A 547 -10.53 -7.03 21.96
C LEU A 547 -10.04 -8.46 21.65
N GLU A 548 -10.12 -8.88 20.39
CA GLU A 548 -9.63 -10.19 19.92
C GLU A 548 -8.30 -9.98 19.17
N TYR A 549 -7.27 -10.78 19.49
CA TYR A 549 -5.92 -10.60 18.96
C TYR A 549 -5.16 -11.93 18.86
N CYS A 550 -4.08 -11.94 18.10
CA CYS A 550 -3.24 -13.11 17.85
C CYS A 550 -2.33 -13.46 19.02
N ASN A 551 -1.86 -14.72 19.09
CA ASN A 551 -1.01 -15.20 20.18
C ASN A 551 0.29 -14.41 20.36
N TRP A 552 0.83 -13.89 19.26
CA TRP A 552 2.07 -13.12 19.24
C TRP A 552 1.89 -11.63 19.55
N SER A 553 0.66 -11.16 19.70
CA SER A 553 0.30 -9.75 19.75
C SER A 553 -0.53 -9.34 20.96
N GLN A 554 -1.05 -8.13 20.94
CA GLN A 554 -1.89 -7.48 21.95
C GLN A 554 -2.92 -6.57 21.28
N ILE A 555 -3.80 -5.95 22.08
CA ILE A 555 -4.75 -4.93 21.60
C ILE A 555 -4.03 -3.60 21.32
N PRO A 556 -4.59 -2.72 20.46
CA PRO A 556 -3.98 -1.43 20.12
C PRO A 556 -3.69 -0.55 21.34
N ASP A 557 -4.55 -0.60 22.36
CA ASP A 557 -4.44 0.21 23.57
C ASP A 557 -3.12 -0.03 24.31
N ASP A 558 -2.63 -1.26 24.33
CA ASP A 558 -1.37 -1.61 25.01
C ASP A 558 -0.17 -1.00 24.29
N GLU A 559 -0.17 -1.01 22.94
CA GLU A 559 0.85 -0.35 22.13
C GLU A 559 0.78 1.17 22.32
N PHE A 560 -0.41 1.76 22.32
CA PHE A 560 -0.56 3.21 22.54
C PHE A 560 0.05 3.65 23.88
N VAL A 561 -0.06 2.82 24.94
CA VAL A 561 0.59 3.12 26.23
C VAL A 561 2.11 3.20 26.07
N MET A 562 2.72 2.28 25.33
CA MET A 562 4.17 2.27 25.10
C MET A 562 4.60 3.45 24.24
N GLN A 563 3.86 3.73 23.15
CA GLN A 563 4.10 4.90 22.31
C GLN A 563 4.03 6.22 23.07
N ASP A 564 3.09 6.37 24.00
CA ASP A 564 2.94 7.59 24.82
C ASP A 564 3.99 7.71 25.94
N SER A 565 4.41 6.57 26.51
CA SER A 565 5.21 6.56 27.74
C SER A 565 6.71 6.50 27.49
N LEU A 566 7.14 5.88 26.38
CA LEU A 566 8.55 5.62 26.07
C LEU A 566 9.07 6.57 25.00
N LYS A 567 9.90 7.53 25.39
CA LYS A 567 10.44 8.54 24.46
C LYS A 567 11.33 7.95 23.37
N TYR A 568 12.06 6.87 23.69
CA TYR A 568 12.96 6.19 22.77
C TYR A 568 12.25 5.28 21.75
N VAL A 569 10.93 5.08 21.87
CA VAL A 569 10.13 4.41 20.83
C VAL A 569 9.75 5.43 19.78
N ILE A 570 10.25 5.24 18.55
CA ILE A 570 10.17 6.24 17.46
C ILE A 570 8.89 6.15 16.62
N GLY A 571 7.98 5.25 16.97
CA GLY A 571 6.68 5.08 16.30
C GLY A 571 6.31 3.63 16.12
N GLU A 572 5.20 3.43 15.41
CA GLU A 572 4.60 2.12 15.15
C GLU A 572 4.15 1.97 13.70
N PHE A 573 4.11 0.71 13.23
CA PHE A 573 3.47 0.30 11.99
C PHE A 573 2.49 -0.82 12.29
N VAL A 574 1.20 -0.50 12.25
CA VAL A 574 0.13 -1.42 12.67
C VAL A 574 -0.10 -2.52 11.63
N TRP A 575 -0.26 -3.75 12.07
CA TRP A 575 -0.67 -4.88 11.25
C TRP A 575 -2.20 -5.06 11.25
N THR A 576 -2.96 -4.62 10.20
CA THR A 576 -2.59 -3.90 8.99
C THR A 576 -3.53 -2.71 8.72
N GLY A 577 -3.18 -1.86 7.75
CA GLY A 577 -4.08 -0.77 7.33
C GLY A 577 -5.36 -1.29 6.69
N PHE A 578 -5.25 -2.28 5.81
CA PHE A 578 -6.36 -2.92 5.10
C PHE A 578 -6.35 -4.42 5.30
N ASP A 579 -7.53 -5.04 5.28
CA ASP A 579 -7.59 -6.48 5.00
C ASP A 579 -7.05 -6.74 3.59
N TYR A 580 -6.38 -7.86 3.41
CA TYR A 580 -5.74 -8.30 2.17
C TYR A 580 -6.10 -9.76 1.89
N LEU A 581 -5.89 -10.19 0.67
CA LEU A 581 -6.13 -11.57 0.26
C LEU A 581 -5.06 -12.50 0.86
N GLY A 582 -5.51 -13.56 1.51
CA GLY A 582 -4.64 -14.50 2.24
C GLY A 582 -4.57 -14.27 3.74
N GLU A 583 -3.76 -15.08 4.40
CA GLU A 583 -3.51 -15.09 5.86
C GLU A 583 -4.78 -14.93 6.72
N PRO A 584 -5.78 -15.83 6.62
CA PRO A 584 -7.07 -15.67 7.27
C PRO A 584 -7.04 -15.99 8.78
N THR A 585 -5.95 -15.73 9.48
CA THR A 585 -5.79 -15.98 10.91
C THR A 585 -6.88 -15.27 11.74
N PRO A 586 -7.56 -15.97 12.68
CA PRO A 586 -7.23 -17.29 13.24
C PRO A 586 -7.83 -18.50 12.51
N TYR A 587 -8.43 -18.30 11.34
CA TYR A 587 -9.19 -19.32 10.61
C TYR A 587 -8.38 -20.00 9.49
N ASP A 588 -7.06 -20.11 9.62
CA ASP A 588 -6.14 -20.66 8.63
C ASP A 588 -6.48 -22.09 8.16
N GLU A 589 -7.17 -22.87 9.01
CA GLU A 589 -7.64 -24.23 8.74
C GLU A 589 -9.14 -24.28 8.42
N LYS A 590 -9.80 -23.13 8.33
CA LYS A 590 -11.27 -23.02 8.28
C LYS A 590 -11.72 -22.40 6.96
N TRP A 591 -11.69 -23.20 5.88
CA TRP A 591 -12.34 -22.78 4.65
C TRP A 591 -13.84 -22.51 4.90
N PRO A 592 -14.44 -21.44 4.34
CA PRO A 592 -13.95 -20.62 3.21
C PRO A 592 -13.21 -19.31 3.58
N SER A 593 -12.60 -19.19 4.75
CA SER A 593 -11.82 -18.01 5.09
C SER A 593 -10.61 -17.87 4.13
N HIS A 594 -10.53 -16.76 3.39
CA HIS A 594 -9.55 -16.54 2.32
C HIS A 594 -8.94 -15.14 2.29
N SER A 595 -9.33 -14.26 3.20
CA SER A 595 -8.71 -12.95 3.40
C SER A 595 -8.42 -12.69 4.87
N SER A 596 -7.54 -11.76 5.16
CA SER A 596 -7.15 -11.42 6.52
C SER A 596 -8.28 -10.76 7.31
N TYR A 597 -8.14 -10.78 8.64
CA TYR A 597 -9.03 -10.10 9.60
C TYR A 597 -8.32 -8.93 10.29
N PHE A 598 -7.05 -8.70 9.96
CA PHE A 598 -6.16 -7.74 10.63
C PHE A 598 -6.45 -6.28 10.26
N GLY A 599 -6.99 -6.03 9.09
CA GLY A 599 -7.18 -4.69 8.55
C GLY A 599 -7.96 -3.75 9.49
N ILE A 600 -7.50 -2.53 9.63
CA ILE A 600 -8.27 -1.42 10.24
C ILE A 600 -9.45 -1.07 9.33
N ILE A 601 -9.28 -1.30 8.03
CA ILE A 601 -10.27 -1.13 6.97
C ILE A 601 -10.47 -2.50 6.34
N ASP A 602 -11.71 -2.90 6.02
CA ASP A 602 -12.01 -4.20 5.44
C ASP A 602 -11.56 -4.33 3.97
N LEU A 603 -11.64 -5.55 3.40
CA LEU A 603 -11.24 -5.83 2.03
C LEU A 603 -12.03 -5.01 0.97
N ALA A 604 -13.25 -4.58 1.28
CA ALA A 604 -14.04 -3.70 0.42
C ALA A 604 -13.64 -2.22 0.53
N GLY A 605 -12.73 -1.90 1.47
CA GLY A 605 -12.32 -0.54 1.77
C GLY A 605 -13.36 0.24 2.60
N ILE A 606 -14.10 -0.45 3.47
CA ILE A 606 -14.98 0.16 4.47
C ILE A 606 -14.28 0.16 5.82
N PRO A 607 -14.19 1.31 6.53
CA PRO A 607 -13.65 1.38 7.88
C PRO A 607 -14.33 0.40 8.85
N LYS A 608 -13.55 -0.38 9.60
CA LYS A 608 -14.01 -1.15 10.75
C LYS A 608 -14.09 -0.23 11.98
N ASP A 609 -14.63 -0.72 13.10
CA ASP A 609 -14.80 0.14 14.30
C ASP A 609 -13.47 0.70 14.81
N ARG A 610 -12.39 -0.10 14.80
CA ARG A 610 -11.07 0.36 15.26
C ARG A 610 -10.43 1.45 14.39
N PHE A 611 -10.91 1.71 13.19
CA PHE A 611 -10.52 2.89 12.41
C PHE A 611 -10.77 4.17 13.23
N TYR A 612 -11.90 4.24 13.92
CA TYR A 612 -12.25 5.40 14.74
C TYR A 612 -11.45 5.45 16.04
N LEU A 613 -11.01 4.31 16.58
CA LEU A 613 -10.09 4.26 17.70
C LEU A 613 -8.73 4.87 17.31
N TYR A 614 -8.14 4.43 16.19
CA TYR A 614 -6.91 5.01 15.67
C TYR A 614 -7.09 6.48 15.31
N ARG A 615 -8.19 6.86 14.62
CA ARG A 615 -8.45 8.25 14.28
C ARG A 615 -8.54 9.15 15.51
N SER A 616 -9.20 8.70 16.56
CA SER A 616 -9.30 9.45 17.81
C SER A 616 -7.95 9.71 18.49
N LYS A 617 -6.96 8.86 18.21
CA LYS A 617 -5.61 8.92 18.76
C LYS A 617 -4.63 9.65 17.82
N TRP A 618 -4.67 9.34 16.52
CA TRP A 618 -3.68 9.82 15.55
C TRP A 618 -4.06 11.16 14.89
N ASN A 619 -5.36 11.48 14.84
CA ASN A 619 -5.88 12.71 14.24
C ASN A 619 -6.66 13.56 15.28
N PRO A 620 -5.99 14.15 16.26
CA PRO A 620 -6.64 14.87 17.35
C PRO A 620 -7.40 16.12 16.86
N GLU A 621 -7.00 16.71 15.74
CA GLU A 621 -7.64 17.88 15.16
C GLU A 621 -9.01 17.56 14.52
N LYS A 622 -9.24 16.30 14.15
CA LYS A 622 -10.50 15.85 13.57
C LYS A 622 -11.45 15.37 14.66
N PRO A 623 -12.60 16.05 14.87
CA PRO A 623 -13.61 15.59 15.82
C PRO A 623 -14.00 14.13 15.54
N THR A 624 -13.82 13.28 16.52
CA THR A 624 -14.15 11.86 16.43
C THR A 624 -15.05 11.47 17.59
N LEU A 625 -16.21 10.92 17.28
CA LEU A 625 -17.11 10.24 18.21
C LEU A 625 -17.74 9.08 17.46
N HIS A 626 -17.48 7.84 17.87
CA HIS A 626 -17.96 6.62 17.22
C HIS A 626 -18.49 5.64 18.28
N ILE A 627 -19.73 5.20 18.07
CA ILE A 627 -20.42 4.27 18.97
C ILE A 627 -20.20 2.85 18.49
N VAL A 628 -19.84 1.94 19.39
CA VAL A 628 -19.70 0.51 19.20
C VAL A 628 -20.59 -0.19 20.26
N PRO A 629 -21.45 -1.13 19.87
CA PRO A 629 -21.77 -1.67 18.55
C PRO A 629 -22.90 -0.88 17.85
N HIS A 630 -23.39 -1.40 16.72
CA HIS A 630 -24.73 -1.04 16.23
C HIS A 630 -25.79 -1.41 17.29
N TRP A 631 -27.03 -0.89 17.14
CA TRP A 631 -28.07 -1.11 18.17
C TRP A 631 -29.27 -1.87 17.62
N THR A 632 -29.01 -3.05 16.97
CA THR A 632 -30.03 -3.96 16.44
C THR A 632 -29.62 -5.37 16.79
N PHE A 633 -30.19 -5.92 17.85
CA PHE A 633 -29.89 -7.27 18.36
C PHE A 633 -31.20 -7.98 18.74
N PRO A 634 -32.02 -8.41 17.78
CA PRO A 634 -33.27 -9.11 18.09
C PRO A 634 -32.99 -10.38 18.91
N GLY A 635 -33.76 -10.58 19.98
CA GLY A 635 -33.63 -11.72 20.90
C GLY A 635 -32.58 -11.52 22.00
N ARG A 636 -31.95 -10.35 22.12
CA ARG A 636 -31.04 -10.02 23.21
C ARG A 636 -31.65 -9.07 24.26
N GLU A 637 -32.94 -8.80 24.20
CA GLU A 637 -33.63 -7.88 25.11
C GLU A 637 -33.31 -8.21 26.58
N GLY A 638 -32.85 -7.21 27.33
CA GLY A 638 -32.47 -7.34 28.76
C GLY A 638 -31.10 -7.99 29.00
N GLN A 639 -30.43 -8.53 28.00
CA GLN A 639 -29.08 -9.10 28.11
C GLN A 639 -28.01 -8.00 28.12
N VAL A 640 -26.91 -8.27 28.84
CA VAL A 640 -25.77 -7.35 28.88
C VAL A 640 -25.16 -7.19 27.46
N THR A 641 -25.13 -5.96 26.99
CA THR A 641 -24.61 -5.58 25.70
C THR A 641 -23.74 -4.31 25.87
N PRO A 642 -22.44 -4.46 26.13
CA PRO A 642 -21.54 -3.34 26.37
C PRO A 642 -21.59 -2.31 25.25
N VAL A 643 -21.48 -1.03 25.60
CA VAL A 643 -21.35 0.07 24.64
C VAL A 643 -20.02 0.75 24.85
N PHE A 644 -19.26 0.92 23.76
CA PHE A 644 -18.01 1.67 23.75
C PHE A 644 -18.17 2.93 22.91
N ALA A 645 -17.42 3.97 23.24
CA ALA A 645 -17.28 5.15 22.41
C ALA A 645 -15.79 5.42 22.15
N TYR A 646 -15.43 5.45 20.86
CA TYR A 646 -14.10 5.84 20.42
C TYR A 646 -14.13 7.34 20.10
N THR A 647 -13.39 8.11 20.87
CA THR A 647 -13.44 9.57 20.77
C THR A 647 -12.14 10.23 21.20
N ASN A 648 -11.82 11.39 20.64
CA ASN A 648 -10.72 12.24 21.11
C ASN A 648 -11.15 13.16 22.29
N TYR A 649 -12.42 13.20 22.64
CA TYR A 649 -12.91 13.95 23.80
C TYR A 649 -12.62 13.22 25.13
N PRO A 650 -12.44 13.96 26.26
CA PRO A 650 -12.04 13.38 27.53
C PRO A 650 -13.17 12.60 28.23
N SER A 651 -14.42 12.90 27.95
CA SER A 651 -15.57 12.24 28.57
C SER A 651 -16.81 12.23 27.69
N ALA A 652 -17.71 11.28 27.94
CA ALA A 652 -19.02 11.26 27.29
C ALA A 652 -20.07 10.60 28.19
N GLU A 653 -21.36 10.85 27.91
CA GLU A 653 -22.51 10.28 28.56
C GLU A 653 -23.34 9.48 27.57
N LEU A 654 -23.71 8.25 27.98
CA LEU A 654 -24.55 7.36 27.18
C LEU A 654 -26.01 7.49 27.62
N PHE A 655 -26.90 7.53 26.65
CA PHE A 655 -28.33 7.47 26.84
C PHE A 655 -28.95 6.31 26.05
N ILE A 656 -29.87 5.58 26.67
CA ILE A 656 -30.69 4.57 26.00
C ILE A 656 -32.14 5.02 26.15
N ASN A 657 -32.83 5.19 25.04
CA ASN A 657 -34.22 5.69 25.02
C ASN A 657 -34.41 6.93 25.90
N ASN A 658 -33.47 7.88 25.83
CA ASN A 658 -33.36 9.11 26.60
C ASN A 658 -33.07 8.93 28.12
N LYS A 659 -32.82 7.70 28.61
CA LYS A 659 -32.40 7.43 30.00
C LYS A 659 -30.86 7.39 30.05
N SER A 660 -30.26 8.24 30.89
CA SER A 660 -28.83 8.24 31.13
C SER A 660 -28.34 6.93 31.73
N GLN A 661 -27.24 6.43 31.18
CA GLN A 661 -26.48 5.29 31.68
C GLN A 661 -25.21 5.74 32.43
N GLY A 662 -25.14 7.02 32.72
CA GLY A 662 -24.02 7.66 33.38
C GLY A 662 -22.94 8.19 32.43
N ARG A 663 -22.14 9.08 32.97
CA ARG A 663 -21.00 9.69 32.30
C ARG A 663 -19.73 8.90 32.59
N GLN A 664 -18.97 8.62 31.55
CA GLN A 664 -17.63 8.00 31.59
C GLN A 664 -16.55 9.03 31.24
N SER A 665 -15.39 8.91 31.87
CA SER A 665 -14.22 9.74 31.58
C SER A 665 -13.01 8.85 31.31
N LYS A 666 -12.13 9.26 30.41
CA LYS A 666 -10.86 8.58 30.18
C LYS A 666 -10.01 8.60 31.46
N SER A 667 -9.35 7.48 31.76
CA SER A 667 -8.51 7.33 32.93
C SER A 667 -7.27 6.50 32.64
N LYS A 668 -6.22 6.65 33.45
CA LYS A 668 -5.00 5.86 33.33
C LYS A 668 -5.04 4.54 34.11
N ALA A 669 -6.22 4.11 34.60
CA ALA A 669 -6.37 2.91 35.41
C ALA A 669 -6.06 1.63 34.63
N THR A 670 -6.45 1.55 33.37
CA THR A 670 -6.13 0.46 32.43
C THR A 670 -5.74 1.02 31.07
N SER A 671 -5.10 0.22 30.21
CA SER A 671 -4.82 0.61 28.83
C SER A 671 -6.12 0.97 28.08
N THR A 672 -7.16 0.14 28.20
CA THR A 672 -8.44 0.38 27.54
C THR A 672 -9.15 1.65 28.02
N SER A 673 -9.22 1.89 29.35
CA SER A 673 -9.87 3.10 29.89
C SER A 673 -9.12 4.40 29.54
N ARG A 674 -7.86 4.31 29.12
CA ARG A 674 -7.05 5.45 28.69
C ARG A 674 -7.48 5.99 27.31
N TYR A 675 -7.97 5.10 26.44
CA TYR A 675 -8.27 5.45 25.05
C TYR A 675 -9.73 5.27 24.66
N ARG A 676 -10.49 4.47 25.44
CA ARG A 676 -11.91 4.15 25.19
C ARG A 676 -12.79 4.65 26.34
N LEU A 677 -14.04 5.01 26.02
CA LEU A 677 -15.10 5.20 27.01
C LEU A 677 -16.00 3.97 26.95
N MET A 678 -16.25 3.29 28.09
CA MET A 678 -16.89 1.98 28.12
C MET A 678 -18.01 1.92 29.16
N TRP A 679 -19.19 1.44 28.75
CA TRP A 679 -20.34 1.12 29.58
C TRP A 679 -20.56 -0.41 29.53
N ASN A 680 -19.91 -1.16 30.43
CA ASN A 680 -19.78 -2.63 30.32
C ASN A 680 -21.06 -3.39 30.77
N ASN A 681 -21.94 -2.79 31.56
CA ASN A 681 -23.11 -3.47 32.19
C ASN A 681 -24.44 -2.97 31.60
N VAL A 682 -24.41 -2.37 30.43
CA VAL A 682 -25.62 -1.89 29.76
C VAL A 682 -26.45 -3.07 29.27
N LYS A 683 -27.76 -3.01 29.48
CA LYS A 683 -28.72 -4.01 28.97
C LYS A 683 -29.31 -3.53 27.66
N TYR A 684 -29.41 -4.41 26.68
CA TYR A 684 -30.04 -4.11 25.42
C TYR A 684 -31.54 -3.86 25.58
N GLU A 685 -31.99 -2.70 25.12
CA GLU A 685 -33.39 -2.32 24.90
C GLU A 685 -33.50 -1.79 23.45
N PRO A 686 -34.43 -2.31 22.62
CA PRO A 686 -34.66 -1.73 21.29
C PRO A 686 -35.01 -0.26 21.37
N GLY A 687 -34.57 0.55 20.38
CA GLY A 687 -34.82 1.97 20.34
C GLY A 687 -33.61 2.77 19.91
N GLU A 688 -33.26 3.84 20.63
CA GLU A 688 -32.15 4.72 20.31
C GLU A 688 -31.07 4.67 21.39
N ILE A 689 -29.81 4.47 20.97
CA ILE A 689 -28.67 4.87 21.81
C ILE A 689 -28.11 6.21 21.30
N LYS A 690 -27.74 7.05 22.26
CA LYS A 690 -27.14 8.35 22.02
C LYS A 690 -25.93 8.54 22.93
N VAL A 691 -24.82 8.96 22.38
CA VAL A 691 -23.64 9.37 23.12
C VAL A 691 -23.42 10.84 22.93
N VAL A 692 -23.29 11.59 24.04
CA VAL A 692 -22.95 13.02 24.05
C VAL A 692 -21.56 13.17 24.63
N ALA A 693 -20.62 13.70 23.82
CA ALA A 693 -19.25 13.95 24.26
C ALA A 693 -19.10 15.38 24.83
N TYR A 694 -18.21 15.49 25.81
CA TYR A 694 -17.94 16.75 26.50
C TYR A 694 -16.47 17.14 26.42
N ASP A 695 -16.22 18.44 26.39
CA ASP A 695 -14.87 18.99 26.50
C ASP A 695 -14.33 18.94 27.94
N ALA A 696 -13.10 19.43 28.16
CA ALA A 696 -12.47 19.46 29.49
C ALA A 696 -13.24 20.34 30.51
N ASN A 697 -14.06 21.28 30.04
CA ASN A 697 -14.88 22.17 30.88
C ASN A 697 -16.27 21.57 31.17
N GLY A 698 -16.57 20.38 30.64
CA GLY A 698 -17.84 19.71 30.80
C GLY A 698 -18.96 20.23 29.89
N LYS A 699 -18.63 21.01 28.86
CA LYS A 699 -19.57 21.48 27.84
C LYS A 699 -19.82 20.40 26.81
N PRO A 700 -21.08 20.12 26.39
CA PRO A 700 -21.35 19.20 25.28
C PRO A 700 -20.80 19.77 23.95
N VAL A 701 -20.06 18.94 23.20
CA VAL A 701 -19.35 19.34 21.97
C VAL A 701 -19.64 18.46 20.78
N ALA A 702 -20.12 17.23 20.98
CA ALA A 702 -20.50 16.32 19.90
C ALA A 702 -21.60 15.37 20.36
N GLU A 703 -22.42 14.90 19.43
CA GLU A 703 -23.46 13.90 19.64
C GLU A 703 -23.49 12.90 18.51
N GLN A 704 -23.63 11.61 18.81
CA GLN A 704 -23.92 10.56 17.85
C GLN A 704 -25.10 9.71 18.32
N LYS A 705 -25.92 9.27 17.36
CA LYS A 705 -27.08 8.41 17.59
C LYS A 705 -27.03 7.19 16.72
N VAL A 706 -27.46 6.04 17.27
CA VAL A 706 -27.69 4.80 16.54
C VAL A 706 -29.06 4.28 16.95
N LYS A 707 -29.86 3.85 15.96
CA LYS A 707 -31.22 3.34 16.21
C LYS A 707 -31.31 1.88 15.82
N THR A 708 -32.16 1.16 16.56
CA THR A 708 -32.59 -0.17 16.17
C THR A 708 -33.29 -0.10 14.81
N ALA A 709 -32.79 -0.86 13.86
CA ALA A 709 -33.33 -0.90 12.51
C ALA A 709 -34.57 -1.78 12.43
N GLY A 710 -35.50 -1.36 11.59
CA GLY A 710 -36.63 -2.18 11.15
C GLY A 710 -36.24 -3.15 10.05
N LYS A 711 -37.25 -3.65 9.30
CA LYS A 711 -37.03 -4.55 8.14
C LYS A 711 -36.36 -3.77 6.99
N PRO A 712 -35.49 -4.43 6.20
CA PRO A 712 -34.94 -3.85 4.96
C PRO A 712 -36.03 -3.28 4.04
N HIS A 713 -35.85 -2.06 3.56
CA HIS A 713 -36.85 -1.35 2.76
C HIS A 713 -36.29 -0.77 1.46
N HIS A 714 -35.11 -0.13 1.48
CA HIS A 714 -34.51 0.46 0.30
C HIS A 714 -32.98 0.48 0.35
N ILE A 715 -32.36 0.79 -0.79
CA ILE A 715 -30.91 0.89 -0.95
C ILE A 715 -30.53 2.36 -0.97
N VAL A 716 -29.49 2.71 -0.21
CA VAL A 716 -28.85 4.04 -0.24
C VAL A 716 -27.47 3.91 -0.85
N LEU A 717 -27.15 4.78 -1.84
CA LEU A 717 -25.86 4.81 -2.53
C LEU A 717 -25.09 6.05 -2.13
N ALA A 718 -23.83 5.88 -1.77
CA ALA A 718 -22.90 6.96 -1.45
C ALA A 718 -21.59 6.75 -2.21
N SER A 719 -21.25 7.67 -3.13
CA SER A 719 -19.97 7.66 -3.84
C SER A 719 -18.91 8.44 -3.07
N ASP A 720 -17.68 7.97 -3.11
CA ASP A 720 -16.51 8.69 -2.58
C ASP A 720 -16.22 9.97 -3.38
N ARG A 721 -16.66 10.05 -4.62
CA ARG A 721 -16.52 11.24 -5.47
C ARG A 721 -17.64 11.36 -6.52
N LYS A 722 -17.86 12.57 -6.99
CA LYS A 722 -18.96 12.92 -7.91
C LYS A 722 -18.50 13.02 -9.37
N THR A 723 -17.19 13.14 -9.60
CA THR A 723 -16.61 13.34 -10.93
C THR A 723 -15.41 12.45 -11.11
N LEU A 724 -15.31 11.82 -12.29
CA LEU A 724 -14.17 11.02 -12.75
C LEU A 724 -13.49 11.69 -13.93
N MET A 725 -12.20 11.44 -14.11
CA MET A 725 -11.50 11.75 -15.35
C MET A 725 -11.92 10.77 -16.45
N ALA A 726 -12.20 11.26 -17.66
CA ALA A 726 -12.54 10.43 -18.81
C ALA A 726 -11.27 9.86 -19.48
N ASP A 727 -10.46 9.13 -18.72
CA ASP A 727 -9.18 8.55 -19.15
C ASP A 727 -9.20 7.03 -19.33
N GLY A 728 -10.36 6.40 -19.12
CA GLY A 728 -10.53 4.95 -19.20
C GLY A 728 -9.95 4.18 -18.02
N LYS A 729 -9.46 4.85 -16.96
CA LYS A 729 -8.77 4.24 -15.81
C LYS A 729 -9.30 4.70 -14.46
N ASP A 730 -9.85 5.91 -14.41
CA ASP A 730 -10.29 6.52 -13.16
C ASP A 730 -11.48 5.77 -12.55
N LEU A 731 -11.51 5.68 -11.22
CA LEU A 731 -12.46 4.84 -10.47
C LEU A 731 -13.28 5.68 -9.49
N ALA A 732 -14.56 5.32 -9.33
CA ALA A 732 -15.36 5.72 -8.17
C ALA A 732 -15.79 4.47 -7.39
N TYR A 733 -15.81 4.62 -6.06
CA TYR A 733 -16.21 3.59 -5.12
C TYR A 733 -17.54 3.97 -4.48
N ILE A 734 -18.56 3.18 -4.74
CA ILE A 734 -19.92 3.46 -4.30
C ILE A 734 -20.31 2.47 -3.21
N THR A 735 -20.47 2.96 -1.98
CA THR A 735 -21.03 2.17 -0.89
C THR A 735 -22.54 2.05 -1.10
N ALA A 736 -23.05 0.82 -1.24
CA ALA A 736 -24.45 0.52 -1.17
C ALA A 736 -24.81 0.03 0.23
N SER A 737 -25.77 0.67 0.85
CA SER A 737 -26.29 0.34 2.18
C SER A 737 -27.75 -0.09 2.10
N VAL A 738 -28.09 -1.20 2.72
CA VAL A 738 -29.47 -1.67 2.90
C VAL A 738 -30.04 -1.03 4.16
N VAL A 739 -31.10 -0.26 4.05
CA VAL A 739 -31.68 0.50 5.14
C VAL A 739 -33.16 0.20 5.32
N ASP A 740 -33.70 0.45 6.51
CA ASP A 740 -35.13 0.37 6.81
C ASP A 740 -35.92 1.56 6.22
N ALA A 741 -37.22 1.62 6.51
CA ALA A 741 -38.09 2.69 6.03
C ALA A 741 -37.70 4.08 6.55
N ASN A 742 -37.03 4.14 7.70
CA ASN A 742 -36.56 5.37 8.35
C ASN A 742 -35.12 5.75 7.98
N GLY A 743 -34.45 4.97 7.15
CA GLY A 743 -33.06 5.17 6.72
C GLY A 743 -32.01 4.64 7.71
N ASN A 744 -32.39 3.84 8.69
CA ASN A 744 -31.42 3.19 9.59
C ASN A 744 -30.80 1.98 8.89
N LEU A 745 -29.46 1.83 9.03
CA LEU A 745 -28.75 0.65 8.49
C LEU A 745 -29.31 -0.63 9.09
N CYS A 746 -29.63 -1.62 8.24
CA CYS A 746 -30.02 -2.97 8.66
C CYS A 746 -28.77 -3.85 8.77
N PRO A 747 -28.17 -4.04 9.97
CA PRO A 747 -26.86 -4.68 10.13
C PRO A 747 -26.89 -6.19 9.87
N ASP A 748 -28.07 -6.81 9.84
CA ASP A 748 -28.24 -8.23 9.52
C ASP A 748 -28.72 -8.47 8.06
N ALA A 749 -28.72 -7.40 7.23
CA ALA A 749 -29.17 -7.54 5.84
C ALA A 749 -28.09 -8.21 4.98
N GLU A 750 -28.45 -9.35 4.37
CA GLU A 750 -27.66 -10.14 3.43
C GLU A 750 -28.32 -10.18 2.04
N ASN A 751 -29.04 -9.12 1.69
CA ASN A 751 -29.71 -9.03 0.40
C ASN A 751 -28.71 -9.15 -0.75
N SER A 752 -29.04 -9.99 -1.74
CA SER A 752 -28.27 -10.04 -3.00
C SER A 752 -28.59 -8.82 -3.84
N LEU A 753 -27.58 -7.99 -4.09
CA LEU A 753 -27.68 -6.77 -4.89
C LEU A 753 -27.16 -7.02 -6.30
N SER A 754 -27.87 -6.52 -7.32
CA SER A 754 -27.47 -6.60 -8.73
C SER A 754 -27.21 -5.19 -9.27
N PHE A 755 -26.18 -5.06 -10.12
CA PHE A 755 -25.66 -3.79 -10.57
C PHE A 755 -25.74 -3.63 -12.08
N LYS A 756 -26.09 -2.42 -12.54
CA LYS A 756 -26.05 -2.06 -13.95
C LYS A 756 -25.46 -0.66 -14.11
N VAL A 757 -24.43 -0.55 -14.92
CA VAL A 757 -23.83 0.72 -15.30
C VAL A 757 -24.24 1.05 -16.73
N THR A 758 -24.63 2.30 -16.98
CA THR A 758 -24.97 2.84 -18.29
C THR A 758 -24.31 4.19 -18.51
N GLY A 759 -24.17 4.61 -19.77
CA GLY A 759 -23.49 5.86 -20.13
C GLY A 759 -21.97 5.70 -20.26
N ASN A 760 -21.21 6.71 -19.86
CA ASN A 760 -19.76 6.81 -20.11
C ASN A 760 -18.93 6.17 -18.99
N GLY A 761 -19.30 4.98 -18.55
CA GLY A 761 -18.58 4.18 -17.57
C GLY A 761 -18.92 2.70 -17.70
N THR A 762 -18.12 1.89 -17.01
CA THR A 762 -18.29 0.43 -16.93
C THR A 762 -18.26 -0.03 -15.47
N TYR A 763 -18.93 -1.15 -15.20
CA TYR A 763 -18.77 -1.89 -13.96
C TYR A 763 -17.34 -2.47 -13.91
N LYS A 764 -16.66 -2.34 -12.78
CA LYS A 764 -15.31 -2.88 -12.61
C LYS A 764 -15.32 -4.11 -11.70
N VAL A 765 -15.60 -3.91 -10.41
CA VAL A 765 -15.63 -4.97 -9.38
C VAL A 765 -16.58 -4.60 -8.25
N VAL A 766 -16.86 -5.59 -7.38
CA VAL A 766 -17.61 -5.42 -6.13
C VAL A 766 -16.94 -6.21 -5.01
N ALA A 767 -17.01 -5.71 -3.78
CA ALA A 767 -16.67 -6.46 -2.58
C ALA A 767 -17.61 -6.10 -1.43
N ASN A 768 -17.86 -7.05 -0.54
CA ASN A 768 -18.69 -6.84 0.65
C ASN A 768 -17.87 -6.80 1.97
N GLY A 769 -16.60 -7.18 1.93
CA GLY A 769 -15.71 -7.20 3.09
C GLY A 769 -15.87 -8.42 4.00
N ASP A 770 -16.60 -9.45 3.54
CA ASP A 770 -16.71 -10.73 4.21
C ASP A 770 -15.55 -11.65 3.81
N ALA A 771 -14.69 -12.01 4.76
CA ALA A 771 -13.52 -12.87 4.53
C ALA A 771 -13.89 -14.31 4.12
N THR A 772 -15.17 -14.69 4.25
CA THR A 772 -15.68 -16.04 3.92
C THR A 772 -16.49 -16.09 2.63
N SER A 773 -16.70 -14.93 1.98
CA SER A 773 -17.52 -14.86 0.77
C SER A 773 -16.78 -15.37 -0.46
N LEU A 774 -17.26 -16.42 -1.10
CA LEU A 774 -16.72 -16.96 -2.35
C LEU A 774 -17.34 -16.35 -3.60
N GLU A 775 -18.12 -15.26 -3.45
CA GLU A 775 -18.72 -14.55 -4.59
C GLU A 775 -17.63 -13.81 -5.38
N LEU A 776 -17.64 -13.97 -6.71
CA LEU A 776 -16.59 -13.45 -7.58
C LEU A 776 -16.71 -11.94 -7.75
N PHE A 777 -15.63 -11.21 -7.51
CA PHE A 777 -15.58 -9.75 -7.51
C PHE A 777 -15.96 -9.11 -8.87
N HIS A 778 -15.69 -9.80 -9.98
CA HIS A 778 -15.96 -9.28 -11.32
C HIS A 778 -17.41 -9.46 -11.78
N LEU A 779 -18.25 -10.21 -11.04
CA LEU A 779 -19.64 -10.39 -11.40
C LEU A 779 -20.50 -9.23 -10.88
N PRO A 780 -21.45 -8.69 -11.68
CA PRO A 780 -22.25 -7.53 -11.30
C PRO A 780 -23.39 -7.89 -10.33
N LYS A 781 -23.09 -8.72 -9.35
CA LYS A 781 -24.02 -9.19 -8.31
C LYS A 781 -23.22 -9.68 -7.10
N MET A 782 -23.66 -9.32 -5.89
CA MET A 782 -23.07 -9.80 -4.65
C MET A 782 -24.05 -9.62 -3.49
N LYS A 783 -23.97 -10.47 -2.46
CA LYS A 783 -24.70 -10.29 -1.21
C LYS A 783 -24.07 -9.15 -0.39
N ALA A 784 -24.91 -8.34 0.25
CA ALA A 784 -24.44 -7.41 1.26
C ALA A 784 -23.89 -8.18 2.47
N PHE A 785 -22.82 -7.67 3.08
CA PHE A 785 -22.31 -8.15 4.36
C PHE A 785 -22.54 -7.07 5.42
N LYS A 786 -23.27 -7.46 6.47
CA LYS A 786 -23.68 -6.50 7.52
C LYS A 786 -24.31 -5.22 6.92
N GLY A 787 -25.25 -5.43 5.98
CA GLY A 787 -26.00 -4.39 5.33
C GLY A 787 -25.27 -3.54 4.31
N LYS A 788 -24.02 -3.84 3.98
CA LYS A 788 -23.20 -3.01 3.08
C LYS A 788 -22.38 -3.83 2.08
N LEU A 789 -22.06 -3.20 0.96
CA LEU A 789 -21.00 -3.58 0.03
C LEU A 789 -20.49 -2.36 -0.73
N VAL A 790 -19.36 -2.49 -1.43
CA VAL A 790 -18.78 -1.43 -2.27
C VAL A 790 -18.73 -1.89 -3.71
N ILE A 791 -19.31 -1.06 -4.60
CA ILE A 791 -19.27 -1.24 -6.05
C ILE A 791 -18.25 -0.27 -6.62
N THR A 792 -17.34 -0.75 -7.44
CA THR A 792 -16.37 0.08 -8.15
C THR A 792 -16.78 0.21 -9.61
N VAL A 793 -16.89 1.45 -10.08
CA VAL A 793 -17.13 1.78 -11.49
C VAL A 793 -15.92 2.49 -12.08
N GLN A 794 -15.68 2.28 -13.37
CA GLN A 794 -14.55 2.83 -14.11
C GLN A 794 -15.05 3.75 -15.21
N SER A 795 -14.40 4.91 -15.40
CA SER A 795 -14.67 5.81 -16.52
C SER A 795 -14.34 5.16 -17.87
N THR A 796 -14.94 5.65 -18.93
CA THR A 796 -14.46 5.44 -20.31
C THR A 796 -13.60 6.64 -20.73
N GLU A 797 -13.03 6.58 -21.96
CA GLU A 797 -12.29 7.71 -22.55
C GLU A 797 -13.24 8.83 -23.10
N LYS A 798 -14.53 8.79 -22.76
CA LYS A 798 -15.53 9.76 -23.20
C LYS A 798 -16.09 10.53 -22.01
N ALA A 799 -16.02 11.85 -22.09
CA ALA A 799 -16.69 12.74 -21.13
C ALA A 799 -18.21 12.65 -21.24
N GLY A 800 -18.90 12.89 -20.12
CA GLY A 800 -20.37 12.86 -20.04
C GLY A 800 -20.85 12.34 -18.68
N GLN A 801 -21.89 11.48 -18.67
CA GLN A 801 -22.48 10.93 -17.46
C GLN A 801 -22.47 9.40 -17.50
N LEU A 802 -22.11 8.79 -16.39
CA LEU A 802 -22.40 7.38 -16.09
C LEU A 802 -23.49 7.30 -15.02
N ASN A 803 -24.33 6.26 -15.09
CA ASN A 803 -25.37 5.99 -14.10
C ASN A 803 -25.20 4.57 -13.56
N LEU A 804 -25.03 4.44 -12.25
CA LEU A 804 -25.08 3.16 -11.54
C LEU A 804 -26.50 2.93 -11.03
N SER A 805 -27.12 1.83 -11.44
CA SER A 805 -28.39 1.34 -10.91
C SER A 805 -28.15 0.09 -10.05
N VAL A 806 -28.69 0.08 -8.84
CA VAL A 806 -28.58 -1.04 -7.88
C VAL A 806 -29.97 -1.50 -7.48
N SER A 807 -30.23 -2.81 -7.65
CA SER A 807 -31.54 -3.42 -7.37
C SER A 807 -31.40 -4.69 -6.54
N SER A 808 -32.45 -5.02 -5.80
CA SER A 808 -32.60 -6.27 -5.06
C SER A 808 -34.08 -6.64 -4.91
N LYS A 809 -34.37 -7.94 -4.80
CA LYS A 809 -35.76 -8.41 -4.59
C LYS A 809 -36.31 -7.82 -3.28
N GLY A 810 -37.44 -7.18 -3.35
CA GLY A 810 -38.15 -6.61 -2.20
C GLY A 810 -37.65 -5.26 -1.74
N LEU A 811 -36.63 -4.67 -2.38
CA LEU A 811 -36.11 -3.34 -2.07
C LEU A 811 -36.38 -2.35 -3.22
N LYS A 812 -36.54 -1.07 -2.89
CA LYS A 812 -36.59 -0.01 -3.91
C LYS A 812 -35.23 0.13 -4.59
N THR A 813 -35.21 0.13 -5.93
CA THR A 813 -34.03 0.35 -6.76
C THR A 813 -33.46 1.74 -6.52
N ALA A 814 -32.13 1.84 -6.39
CA ALA A 814 -31.41 3.09 -6.27
C ALA A 814 -30.62 3.38 -7.55
N VAL A 815 -30.53 4.64 -7.93
CA VAL A 815 -29.75 5.12 -9.09
C VAL A 815 -28.86 6.25 -8.64
N LEU A 816 -27.60 6.23 -9.05
CA LEU A 816 -26.60 7.25 -8.75
C LEU A 816 -25.92 7.71 -10.04
N PRO A 817 -26.06 9.00 -10.42
CA PRO A 817 -25.30 9.59 -11.52
C PRO A 817 -23.89 10.02 -11.04
N ILE A 818 -22.88 9.82 -11.89
CA ILE A 818 -21.50 10.30 -11.72
C ILE A 818 -21.08 10.97 -13.03
N GLU A 819 -20.48 12.13 -12.94
CA GLU A 819 -19.99 12.88 -14.10
C GLU A 819 -18.60 12.37 -14.51
N THR A 820 -18.32 12.33 -15.84
CA THR A 820 -16.98 12.08 -16.38
C THR A 820 -16.52 13.30 -17.19
N LYS A 821 -15.33 13.82 -16.93
CA LYS A 821 -14.76 15.02 -17.57
C LYS A 821 -13.45 14.76 -18.26
#